data_29d99f1c04cb7961388cdfc26a807f43
#
_entry.id   29d99f1c04cb7961388cdfc26a807f43
#
_cell.length_a   1.000
_cell.length_b   1.000
_cell.length_c   1.000
_cell.angle_alpha   90.00
_cell.angle_beta   90.00
_cell.angle_gamma   90.00
#
_symmetry.space_group_name_H-M   'P 1'
#
loop_
_entity.id
_entity.type
_entity.pdbx_description
1 polymer ?
#
loop_
_entity_poly.entity_id
_entity_poly.type
_entity_poly.pdbx_seq_one_letter_code
_entity_poly.pdbx_strand_id
1 'polypeptide(L)'
;MSLITVNSLSKSFGADDLFAGVSFTVAKGARLALVGPNGIGKTTLLRILMGQEEPSSGTITRAKSLRIGYLSQEADFELQGVLWDVCLEPFADLIRMQGEVEKLEAEMSEPDKREQALVRYGSVQHEFERRGGYVYQVRIKQVLTGLGFDEPDLHMSLDHLSGGQRTRAHLARLLLSNPDLLLLDEPTNHLDIKAVEWLEGYLTQWEGAAVIVSHDRYFLDHACNALLEMAASGSEYYRGNYTVYLNEREIRWNHRFEIFESQKEKLLKEVEYIKKNISGQNTLQAKGKLKRLSRVVQAIEQVGMDAAVSTNWSQLDVGTTTSPFSVEEAERRVRSLRPPVRATPDLHLHLRSTRRSGDLVIRTKNLKVGYPAEKGLPEKFLFSAPDMELRRSDCAALIGPNGAGKSTFLKTILGSLPPLAGEVILGASLHVGYFAQAHEGLDPDKTVLDEILAASPMLPHQARDYLGKYLFSGDDAFKKVSMLSGGERGRLALAKLALQDTNLLLLDEPTNHLDITSQEVLQAVLDAYQGTILLVSHDRYLIDELATQIWEIDPDESHLSVFNGTYSQMKEERKREEERVAMQQSPILQSPASPNPRRSQNVKLKEERRKIAQLQELENSIAELESKMASLSSQLESPFVKPEEVRKIGTEYERLQKEMDAKLAEWEGMQG
;
A
#
# COMPACT_ATOMS: atom_id res chain seq x y z
N MET A 1 -24.80 10.23 0.01
CA MET A 1 -25.37 9.82 -1.29
C MET A 1 -24.36 8.92 -1.99
N SER A 2 -24.80 7.82 -2.62
CA SER A 2 -23.94 6.98 -3.43
C SER A 2 -23.65 7.66 -4.78
N LEU A 3 -22.39 7.68 -5.18
CA LEU A 3 -21.95 8.19 -6.49
C LEU A 3 -21.99 7.09 -7.54
N ILE A 4 -21.52 5.89 -7.18
CA ILE A 4 -21.58 4.69 -8.02
C ILE A 4 -22.03 3.50 -7.18
N THR A 5 -22.89 2.66 -7.75
CA THR A 5 -23.29 1.36 -7.19
C THR A 5 -23.08 0.30 -8.25
N VAL A 6 -22.33 -0.74 -7.90
CA VAL A 6 -21.99 -1.88 -8.73
C VAL A 6 -22.65 -3.11 -8.16
N ASN A 7 -23.41 -3.86 -8.98
CA ASN A 7 -24.11 -5.06 -8.57
C ASN A 7 -23.72 -6.25 -9.46
N SER A 8 -23.16 -7.29 -8.84
CA SER A 8 -22.82 -8.59 -9.46
C SER A 8 -22.09 -8.46 -10.79
N LEU A 9 -21.12 -7.53 -10.85
CA LEU A 9 -20.38 -7.24 -12.08
C LEU A 9 -19.40 -8.36 -12.40
N SER A 10 -19.41 -8.82 -13.66
CA SER A 10 -18.49 -9.84 -14.15
C SER A 10 -17.91 -9.43 -15.48
N LYS A 11 -16.68 -9.86 -15.75
CA LYS A 11 -15.99 -9.63 -17.02
C LYS A 11 -15.20 -10.86 -17.41
N SER A 12 -15.36 -11.28 -18.68
CA SER A 12 -14.60 -12.35 -19.30
C SER A 12 -14.08 -11.91 -20.68
N PHE A 13 -12.95 -12.47 -21.08
CA PHE A 13 -12.38 -12.33 -22.42
C PHE A 13 -12.28 -13.72 -23.07
N GLY A 14 -13.17 -13.97 -24.04
CA GLY A 14 -13.27 -15.29 -24.65
C GLY A 14 -13.67 -16.38 -23.66
N ALA A 15 -12.79 -17.34 -23.40
CA ALA A 15 -13.01 -18.43 -22.46
C ALA A 15 -12.49 -18.13 -21.03
N ASP A 16 -11.74 -17.04 -20.85
CA ASP A 16 -11.08 -16.72 -19.59
C ASP A 16 -11.93 -15.71 -18.80
N ASP A 17 -12.39 -16.11 -17.62
CA ASP A 17 -13.06 -15.24 -16.67
C ASP A 17 -12.03 -14.39 -15.93
N LEU A 18 -12.14 -13.07 -16.07
CA LEU A 18 -11.24 -12.14 -15.41
C LEU A 18 -11.66 -11.92 -13.94
N PHE A 19 -12.93 -11.60 -13.72
CA PHE A 19 -13.56 -11.55 -12.40
C PHE A 19 -15.07 -11.79 -12.49
N ALA A 20 -15.67 -12.26 -11.42
CA ALA A 20 -17.09 -12.56 -11.34
C ALA A 20 -17.76 -12.04 -10.07
N GLY A 21 -19.00 -11.53 -10.20
CA GLY A 21 -19.86 -11.21 -9.06
C GLY A 21 -19.44 -10.04 -8.18
N VAL A 22 -18.63 -9.11 -8.70
CA VAL A 22 -18.12 -7.96 -7.94
C VAL A 22 -19.25 -7.00 -7.60
N SER A 23 -19.43 -6.68 -6.32
CA SER A 23 -20.48 -5.79 -5.84
C SER A 23 -19.95 -4.84 -4.77
N PHE A 24 -20.12 -3.52 -4.99
CA PHE A 24 -19.74 -2.48 -4.02
C PHE A 24 -20.44 -1.16 -4.32
N THR A 25 -20.33 -0.23 -3.36
CA THR A 25 -20.90 1.11 -3.49
C THR A 25 -19.86 2.14 -3.09
N VAL A 26 -19.69 3.17 -3.91
CA VAL A 26 -18.83 4.33 -3.63
C VAL A 26 -19.73 5.50 -3.22
N ALA A 27 -19.62 5.93 -1.98
CA ALA A 27 -20.31 7.11 -1.46
C ALA A 27 -19.42 8.35 -1.56
N LYS A 28 -20.00 9.56 -1.42
CA LYS A 28 -19.20 10.80 -1.31
C LYS A 28 -18.24 10.72 -0.12
N GLY A 29 -16.99 11.11 -0.32
CA GLY A 29 -15.93 11.01 0.69
C GLY A 29 -15.37 9.60 0.92
N ALA A 30 -15.85 8.58 0.20
CA ALA A 30 -15.29 7.25 0.23
C ALA A 30 -13.97 7.20 -0.54
N ARG A 31 -12.93 6.65 0.07
CA ARG A 31 -11.64 6.37 -0.57
C ARG A 31 -11.43 4.86 -0.55
N LEU A 32 -11.86 4.22 -1.64
CA LEU A 32 -11.89 2.77 -1.81
C LEU A 32 -10.61 2.30 -2.49
N ALA A 33 -9.80 1.49 -1.82
CA ALA A 33 -8.70 0.79 -2.43
C ALA A 33 -9.18 -0.49 -3.13
N LEU A 34 -8.69 -0.75 -4.33
CA LEU A 34 -8.84 -2.02 -5.04
C LEU A 34 -7.54 -2.80 -4.92
N VAL A 35 -7.56 -3.93 -4.21
CA VAL A 35 -6.40 -4.80 -3.99
C VAL A 35 -6.63 -6.18 -4.59
N GLY A 36 -5.56 -6.87 -4.95
CA GLY A 36 -5.61 -8.22 -5.51
C GLY A 36 -4.42 -8.50 -6.44
N PRO A 37 -4.24 -9.76 -6.87
CA PRO A 37 -3.13 -10.17 -7.72
C PRO A 37 -3.06 -9.40 -9.03
N ASN A 38 -1.87 -9.35 -9.64
CA ASN A 38 -1.73 -8.82 -10.98
C ASN A 38 -2.52 -9.68 -12.00
N GLY A 39 -3.13 -9.02 -12.99
CA GLY A 39 -3.94 -9.70 -13.99
C GLY A 39 -5.39 -10.02 -13.59
N ILE A 40 -5.80 -9.78 -12.33
CA ILE A 40 -7.18 -10.05 -11.85
C ILE A 40 -8.24 -9.07 -12.42
N GLY A 41 -7.81 -8.05 -13.18
CA GLY A 41 -8.75 -7.11 -13.82
C GLY A 41 -9.01 -5.83 -13.06
N LYS A 42 -8.13 -5.38 -12.17
CA LYS A 42 -8.28 -4.10 -11.44
C LYS A 42 -8.43 -2.91 -12.40
N THR A 43 -7.50 -2.75 -13.35
CA THR A 43 -7.55 -1.72 -14.41
C THR A 43 -8.79 -1.85 -15.29
N THR A 44 -9.19 -3.07 -15.65
CA THR A 44 -10.41 -3.34 -16.43
C THR A 44 -11.65 -2.88 -15.67
N LEU A 45 -11.71 -3.12 -14.36
CA LEU A 45 -12.81 -2.64 -13.52
C LEU A 45 -12.86 -1.11 -13.53
N LEU A 46 -11.73 -0.39 -13.43
CA LEU A 46 -11.71 1.07 -13.54
C LEU A 46 -12.20 1.56 -14.91
N ARG A 47 -11.80 0.92 -16.01
CA ARG A 47 -12.28 1.24 -17.37
C ARG A 47 -13.78 1.01 -17.53
N ILE A 48 -14.31 -0.05 -16.91
CA ILE A 48 -15.76 -0.30 -16.88
C ILE A 48 -16.49 0.78 -16.05
N LEU A 49 -15.92 1.21 -14.90
CA LEU A 49 -16.47 2.31 -14.11
C LEU A 49 -16.46 3.64 -14.88
N MET A 50 -15.49 3.88 -15.74
CA MET A 50 -15.45 5.02 -16.66
C MET A 50 -16.51 4.90 -17.78
N GLY A 51 -16.90 3.69 -18.17
CA GLY A 51 -17.71 3.42 -19.33
C GLY A 51 -16.94 3.30 -20.63
N GLN A 52 -15.62 3.10 -20.55
CA GLN A 52 -14.74 2.82 -21.69
C GLN A 52 -14.82 1.37 -22.11
N GLU A 53 -15.29 0.49 -21.21
CA GLU A 53 -15.42 -0.94 -21.46
C GLU A 53 -16.77 -1.44 -20.91
N GLU A 54 -17.39 -2.39 -21.63
CA GLU A 54 -18.65 -2.99 -21.21
C GLU A 54 -18.43 -4.23 -20.33
N PRO A 55 -19.20 -4.42 -19.25
CA PRO A 55 -19.15 -5.64 -18.46
C PRO A 55 -19.79 -6.80 -19.25
N SER A 56 -19.37 -8.04 -18.96
CA SER A 56 -20.03 -9.24 -19.52
C SER A 56 -21.39 -9.51 -18.85
N SER A 57 -21.52 -9.18 -17.55
CA SER A 57 -22.78 -9.24 -16.82
C SER A 57 -22.79 -8.30 -15.62
N GLY A 58 -23.95 -8.09 -15.02
CA GLY A 58 -24.14 -7.17 -13.89
C GLY A 58 -24.58 -5.78 -14.30
N THR A 59 -24.70 -4.87 -13.33
CA THR A 59 -25.18 -3.50 -13.58
C THR A 59 -24.38 -2.47 -12.80
N ILE A 60 -24.23 -1.29 -13.42
CA ILE A 60 -23.60 -0.12 -12.80
C ILE A 60 -24.59 1.03 -12.81
N THR A 61 -24.87 1.57 -11.63
CA THR A 61 -25.70 2.77 -11.49
C THR A 61 -24.80 3.94 -11.08
N ARG A 62 -24.85 5.03 -11.85
CA ARG A 62 -24.07 6.27 -11.61
C ARG A 62 -25.02 7.41 -11.22
N ALA A 63 -24.56 8.30 -10.34
CA ALA A 63 -25.28 9.53 -10.01
C ALA A 63 -25.41 10.42 -11.26
N LYS A 64 -26.52 11.20 -11.35
CA LYS A 64 -26.70 12.15 -12.45
C LYS A 64 -25.62 13.23 -12.41
N SER A 65 -25.07 13.57 -13.59
CA SER A 65 -24.04 14.61 -13.76
C SER A 65 -22.74 14.36 -12.97
N LEU A 66 -22.41 13.11 -12.69
CA LEU A 66 -21.19 12.72 -12.01
C LEU A 66 -19.97 13.05 -12.88
N ARG A 67 -19.06 13.89 -12.40
CA ARG A 67 -17.79 14.20 -13.05
C ARG A 67 -16.74 13.21 -12.55
N ILE A 68 -16.26 12.37 -13.45
CA ILE A 68 -15.26 11.34 -13.15
C ILE A 68 -13.92 11.79 -13.73
N GLY A 69 -12.88 11.76 -12.92
CA GLY A 69 -11.51 11.91 -13.36
C GLY A 69 -10.80 10.57 -13.34
N TYR A 70 -10.05 10.24 -14.38
CA TYR A 70 -9.33 8.97 -14.50
C TYR A 70 -7.85 9.17 -14.78
N LEU A 71 -7.02 8.58 -13.96
CA LEU A 71 -5.58 8.43 -14.19
C LEU A 71 -5.32 6.98 -14.63
N SER A 72 -4.88 6.78 -15.87
CA SER A 72 -4.46 5.48 -16.39
C SER A 72 -3.01 5.17 -16.02
N GLN A 73 -2.68 3.90 -15.96
CA GLN A 73 -1.31 3.43 -15.70
C GLN A 73 -0.33 3.83 -16.82
N GLU A 74 -0.76 3.83 -18.08
CA GLU A 74 0.03 4.27 -19.22
C GLU A 74 -0.39 5.69 -19.63
N ALA A 75 0.58 6.56 -19.85
CA ALA A 75 0.36 7.93 -20.27
C ALA A 75 0.04 8.02 -21.79
N ASP A 76 -1.07 7.43 -22.22
CA ASP A 76 -1.57 7.53 -23.59
C ASP A 76 -2.27 8.88 -23.87
N PHE A 77 -1.75 9.97 -23.29
CA PHE A 77 -2.35 11.29 -23.50
C PHE A 77 -1.47 12.13 -24.41
N GLU A 78 -2.03 12.52 -25.52
CA GLU A 78 -1.53 13.62 -26.36
C GLU A 78 -1.76 14.97 -25.64
N LEU A 79 -1.19 15.14 -24.45
CA LEU A 79 -1.09 16.45 -23.84
C LEU A 79 -0.05 17.23 -24.62
N GLN A 80 -0.45 18.30 -25.29
CA GLN A 80 0.43 19.20 -26.04
C GLN A 80 0.50 20.56 -25.33
N GLY A 81 1.63 21.23 -25.42
CA GLY A 81 1.81 22.57 -24.87
C GLY A 81 2.76 22.62 -23.68
N VAL A 82 2.70 23.70 -22.93
CA VAL A 82 3.51 23.96 -21.74
C VAL A 82 2.80 23.41 -20.49
N LEU A 83 3.55 22.90 -19.53
CA LEU A 83 3.00 22.32 -18.30
C LEU A 83 2.03 23.26 -17.57
N TRP A 84 2.41 24.53 -17.45
CA TRP A 84 1.57 25.56 -16.82
C TRP A 84 0.24 25.75 -17.55
N ASP A 85 0.24 25.82 -18.87
CA ASP A 85 -0.96 26.06 -19.68
C ASP A 85 -1.95 24.89 -19.58
N VAL A 86 -1.45 23.66 -19.56
CA VAL A 86 -2.27 22.46 -19.35
C VAL A 86 -2.92 22.44 -17.96
N CYS A 87 -2.23 22.96 -16.94
CA CYS A 87 -2.78 23.12 -15.60
C CYS A 87 -3.76 24.30 -15.48
N LEU A 88 -3.74 25.25 -16.42
CA LEU A 88 -4.72 26.34 -16.52
C LEU A 88 -6.05 25.91 -17.17
N GLU A 89 -6.05 24.87 -18.02
CA GLU A 89 -7.27 24.43 -18.72
C GLU A 89 -8.49 24.21 -17.80
N PRO A 90 -8.37 23.56 -16.62
CA PRO A 90 -9.50 23.39 -15.71
C PRO A 90 -10.10 24.72 -15.22
N PHE A 91 -9.37 25.80 -15.30
CA PHE A 91 -9.76 27.14 -14.86
C PHE A 91 -10.18 28.07 -16.00
N ALA A 92 -10.38 27.56 -17.22
CA ALA A 92 -10.74 28.38 -18.40
C ALA A 92 -11.98 29.26 -18.17
N ASP A 93 -12.95 28.77 -17.39
CA ASP A 93 -14.15 29.56 -17.03
C ASP A 93 -13.81 30.72 -16.09
N LEU A 94 -12.91 30.49 -15.10
CA LEU A 94 -12.45 31.54 -14.20
C LEU A 94 -11.61 32.60 -14.94
N ILE A 95 -10.77 32.18 -15.87
CA ILE A 95 -9.98 33.11 -16.72
C ILE A 95 -10.89 33.95 -17.57
N ARG A 96 -11.97 33.39 -18.15
CA ARG A 96 -12.98 34.17 -18.88
C ARG A 96 -13.69 35.15 -17.97
N MET A 97 -14.07 34.74 -16.76
CA MET A 97 -14.68 35.61 -15.76
C MET A 97 -13.74 36.75 -15.35
N GLN A 98 -12.44 36.46 -15.16
CA GLN A 98 -11.43 37.50 -14.88
C GLN A 98 -11.37 38.54 -16.00
N GLY A 99 -11.32 38.11 -17.25
CA GLY A 99 -11.34 39.01 -18.40
C GLY A 99 -12.67 39.81 -18.54
N GLU A 100 -13.81 39.26 -18.06
CA GLU A 100 -15.07 39.98 -17.99
C GLU A 100 -15.06 41.04 -16.87
N VAL A 101 -14.47 40.71 -15.70
CA VAL A 101 -14.29 41.67 -14.59
C VAL A 101 -13.43 42.83 -15.04
N GLU A 102 -12.29 42.60 -15.69
CA GLU A 102 -11.38 43.63 -16.21
C GLU A 102 -12.07 44.52 -17.26
N LYS A 103 -12.88 43.96 -18.15
CA LYS A 103 -13.68 44.73 -19.13
C LYS A 103 -14.71 45.62 -18.46
N LEU A 104 -15.44 45.06 -17.47
CA LEU A 104 -16.43 45.84 -16.74
C LEU A 104 -15.81 46.96 -15.91
N GLU A 105 -14.62 46.76 -15.35
CA GLU A 105 -13.84 47.84 -14.70
C GLU A 105 -13.50 48.96 -15.67
N ALA A 106 -13.09 48.62 -16.90
CA ALA A 106 -12.85 49.63 -17.93
C ALA A 106 -14.16 50.37 -18.34
N GLU A 107 -15.27 49.64 -18.53
CA GLU A 107 -16.58 50.21 -18.86
C GLU A 107 -17.15 51.12 -17.76
N MET A 108 -16.86 50.84 -16.47
CA MET A 108 -17.24 51.72 -15.36
C MET A 108 -16.57 53.11 -15.42
N SER A 109 -15.50 53.26 -16.17
CA SER A 109 -14.86 54.57 -16.42
C SER A 109 -15.59 55.40 -17.46
N GLU A 110 -16.54 54.81 -18.24
CA GLU A 110 -17.35 55.50 -19.25
C GLU A 110 -18.70 55.97 -18.63
N PRO A 111 -19.02 57.28 -18.63
CA PRO A 111 -20.24 57.78 -17.97
C PRO A 111 -21.55 57.11 -18.42
N ASP A 112 -21.68 56.80 -19.71
CA ASP A 112 -22.89 56.27 -20.31
C ASP A 112 -23.15 54.78 -20.01
N LYS A 113 -22.10 54.02 -19.66
CA LYS A 113 -22.18 52.56 -19.38
C LYS A 113 -22.06 52.22 -17.91
N ARG A 114 -21.72 53.18 -17.07
CA ARG A 114 -21.31 52.99 -15.68
C ARG A 114 -22.33 52.26 -14.83
N GLU A 115 -23.60 52.59 -14.90
CA GLU A 115 -24.62 52.03 -14.04
C GLU A 115 -24.90 50.55 -14.36
N GLN A 116 -24.96 50.20 -15.65
CA GLN A 116 -25.15 48.83 -16.11
C GLN A 116 -23.88 47.96 -15.82
N ALA A 117 -22.69 48.52 -16.03
CA ALA A 117 -21.41 47.87 -15.74
C ALA A 117 -21.28 47.58 -14.24
N LEU A 118 -21.70 48.50 -13.35
CA LEU A 118 -21.61 48.32 -11.91
C LEU A 118 -22.46 47.15 -11.39
N VAL A 119 -23.71 47.01 -11.86
CA VAL A 119 -24.61 45.92 -11.46
C VAL A 119 -24.05 44.55 -11.92
N ARG A 120 -23.54 44.50 -13.15
CA ARG A 120 -22.99 43.26 -13.71
C ARG A 120 -21.64 42.91 -13.07
N TYR A 121 -20.78 43.87 -12.78
CA TYR A 121 -19.53 43.70 -12.07
C TYR A 121 -19.73 43.05 -10.73
N GLY A 122 -20.65 43.51 -9.87
CA GLY A 122 -20.90 42.95 -8.57
C GLY A 122 -21.32 41.44 -8.64
N SER A 123 -22.12 41.08 -9.64
CA SER A 123 -22.55 39.68 -9.80
C SER A 123 -21.42 38.75 -10.29
N VAL A 124 -20.62 39.22 -11.27
CA VAL A 124 -19.51 38.47 -11.85
C VAL A 124 -18.38 38.33 -10.83
N GLN A 125 -18.04 39.44 -10.14
CA GLN A 125 -17.00 39.43 -9.10
C GLN A 125 -17.35 38.49 -7.96
N HIS A 126 -18.58 38.53 -7.47
CA HIS A 126 -19.02 37.61 -6.39
C HIS A 126 -18.91 36.13 -6.81
N GLU A 127 -19.32 35.81 -8.04
CA GLU A 127 -19.18 34.44 -8.56
C GLU A 127 -17.71 34.05 -8.79
N PHE A 128 -16.87 34.98 -9.25
CA PHE A 128 -15.43 34.78 -9.40
C PHE A 128 -14.75 34.49 -8.05
N GLU A 129 -15.07 35.31 -7.02
CA GLU A 129 -14.59 35.06 -5.65
C GLU A 129 -15.05 33.73 -5.09
N ARG A 130 -16.35 33.43 -5.22
CA ARG A 130 -16.95 32.19 -4.73
C ARG A 130 -16.29 30.95 -5.33
N ARG A 131 -15.88 31.02 -6.60
CA ARG A 131 -15.18 29.92 -7.28
C ARG A 131 -13.67 29.90 -7.05
N GLY A 132 -13.14 30.79 -6.23
CA GLY A 132 -11.73 30.85 -5.89
C GLY A 132 -10.85 31.52 -6.97
N GLY A 133 -11.41 32.50 -7.69
CA GLY A 133 -10.73 33.17 -8.78
C GLY A 133 -9.42 33.88 -8.41
N TYR A 134 -9.23 34.31 -7.16
CA TYR A 134 -7.98 34.91 -6.69
C TYR A 134 -6.91 33.92 -6.25
N VAL A 135 -7.27 32.63 -6.07
CA VAL A 135 -6.36 31.61 -5.50
C VAL A 135 -5.97 30.51 -6.47
N TYR A 136 -6.57 30.46 -7.69
CA TYR A 136 -6.33 29.34 -8.61
C TYR A 136 -4.86 29.21 -9.04
N GLN A 137 -4.14 30.32 -9.24
CA GLN A 137 -2.71 30.29 -9.60
C GLN A 137 -1.85 29.73 -8.45
N VAL A 138 -2.15 30.12 -7.21
CA VAL A 138 -1.47 29.59 -6.02
C VAL A 138 -1.75 28.09 -5.89
N ARG A 139 -2.99 27.66 -6.14
CA ARG A 139 -3.37 26.24 -6.12
C ARG A 139 -2.64 25.42 -7.18
N ILE A 140 -2.48 25.97 -8.41
CA ILE A 140 -1.68 25.33 -9.45
C ILE A 140 -0.24 25.14 -8.98
N LYS A 141 0.41 26.19 -8.46
CA LYS A 141 1.77 26.10 -7.93
C LYS A 141 1.87 25.06 -6.81
N GLN A 142 0.96 25.07 -5.84
CA GLN A 142 0.93 24.10 -4.74
C GLN A 142 0.83 22.65 -5.21
N VAL A 143 -0.03 22.37 -6.19
CA VAL A 143 -0.21 21.02 -6.73
C VAL A 143 1.04 20.58 -7.50
N LEU A 144 1.61 21.46 -8.33
CA LEU A 144 2.80 21.14 -9.12
C LEU A 144 4.04 20.94 -8.23
N THR A 145 4.28 21.82 -7.26
CA THR A 145 5.38 21.67 -6.30
C THR A 145 5.19 20.43 -5.44
N GLY A 146 3.95 20.15 -4.99
CA GLY A 146 3.64 18.95 -4.23
C GLY A 146 3.89 17.65 -4.99
N LEU A 147 3.74 17.65 -6.30
CA LEU A 147 4.06 16.52 -7.18
C LEU A 147 5.52 16.50 -7.64
N GLY A 148 6.40 17.35 -7.09
CA GLY A 148 7.82 17.37 -7.34
C GLY A 148 8.21 18.01 -8.68
N PHE A 149 7.51 19.08 -9.08
CA PHE A 149 7.93 19.96 -10.17
C PHE A 149 8.54 21.23 -9.59
N ASP A 150 9.70 21.61 -10.11
CA ASP A 150 10.40 22.85 -9.75
C ASP A 150 9.93 24.03 -10.63
N GLU A 151 10.24 25.27 -10.21
CA GLU A 151 9.86 26.44 -10.98
C GLU A 151 10.32 26.44 -12.45
N PRO A 152 11.53 25.99 -12.82
CA PRO A 152 11.94 25.86 -14.22
C PRO A 152 11.06 24.88 -15.03
N ASP A 153 10.55 23.83 -14.42
CA ASP A 153 9.72 22.82 -15.09
C ASP A 153 8.37 23.37 -15.51
N LEU A 154 7.84 24.39 -14.81
CA LEU A 154 6.51 24.96 -15.06
C LEU A 154 6.36 25.48 -16.50
N HIS A 155 7.45 25.95 -17.08
CA HIS A 155 7.48 26.53 -18.44
C HIS A 155 8.04 25.56 -19.49
N MET A 156 8.30 24.29 -19.11
CA MET A 156 8.73 23.27 -20.06
C MET A 156 7.58 22.78 -20.94
N SER A 157 7.91 22.49 -22.20
CA SER A 157 7.01 21.76 -23.09
C SER A 157 6.87 20.31 -22.61
N LEU A 158 5.65 19.79 -22.61
CA LEU A 158 5.35 18.41 -22.23
C LEU A 158 6.10 17.37 -23.08
N ASP A 159 6.50 17.73 -24.30
CA ASP A 159 7.29 16.85 -25.19
C ASP A 159 8.69 16.58 -24.63
N HIS A 160 9.23 17.49 -23.83
CA HIS A 160 10.54 17.36 -23.21
C HIS A 160 10.50 16.64 -21.86
N LEU A 161 9.30 16.38 -21.33
CA LEU A 161 9.13 15.67 -20.07
C LEU A 161 9.34 14.17 -20.26
N SER A 162 9.95 13.51 -19.28
CA SER A 162 10.02 12.06 -19.19
C SER A 162 8.61 11.44 -19.04
N GLY A 163 8.47 10.13 -19.33
CA GLY A 163 7.19 9.43 -19.15
C GLY A 163 6.60 9.60 -17.76
N GLY A 164 7.42 9.46 -16.71
CA GLY A 164 6.98 9.66 -15.33
C GLY A 164 6.59 11.10 -15.02
N GLN A 165 7.28 12.11 -15.58
CA GLN A 165 6.89 13.51 -15.45
C GLN A 165 5.57 13.81 -16.17
N ARG A 166 5.32 13.19 -17.33
CA ARG A 166 4.03 13.32 -18.04
C ARG A 166 2.87 12.74 -17.21
N THR A 167 3.07 11.57 -16.59
CA THR A 167 2.06 11.00 -15.68
C THR A 167 1.77 11.92 -14.50
N ARG A 168 2.81 12.52 -13.89
CA ARG A 168 2.66 13.51 -12.80
C ARG A 168 1.92 14.78 -13.27
N ALA A 169 2.23 15.29 -14.46
CA ALA A 169 1.53 16.44 -15.05
C ALA A 169 0.04 16.14 -15.28
N HIS A 170 -0.27 14.94 -15.76
CA HIS A 170 -1.66 14.51 -15.92
C HIS A 170 -2.38 14.41 -14.57
N LEU A 171 -1.73 13.82 -13.56
CA LEU A 171 -2.25 13.78 -12.19
C LEU A 171 -2.51 15.20 -11.66
N ALA A 172 -1.59 16.15 -11.86
CA ALA A 172 -1.77 17.55 -11.46
C ALA A 172 -3.03 18.15 -12.08
N ARG A 173 -3.17 18.06 -13.42
CA ARG A 173 -4.37 18.53 -14.14
C ARG A 173 -5.65 17.90 -13.61
N LEU A 174 -5.61 16.61 -13.34
CA LEU A 174 -6.75 15.85 -12.81
C LEU A 174 -7.18 16.36 -11.44
N LEU A 175 -6.23 16.54 -10.50
CA LEU A 175 -6.50 17.07 -9.16
C LEU A 175 -7.03 18.51 -9.21
N LEU A 176 -6.51 19.33 -10.13
CA LEU A 176 -6.94 20.71 -10.34
C LEU A 176 -8.36 20.81 -10.92
N SER A 177 -8.80 19.83 -11.73
CA SER A 177 -10.15 19.79 -12.30
C SER A 177 -11.25 19.52 -11.26
N ASN A 178 -10.87 19.11 -10.03
CA ASN A 178 -11.77 18.87 -8.89
C ASN A 178 -13.01 18.04 -9.27
N PRO A 179 -12.86 16.79 -9.74
CA PRO A 179 -14.00 15.93 -10.10
C PRO A 179 -14.74 15.44 -8.85
N ASP A 180 -15.93 14.88 -9.03
CA ASP A 180 -16.71 14.31 -7.92
C ASP A 180 -16.20 12.93 -7.51
N LEU A 181 -15.60 12.20 -8.47
CA LEU A 181 -14.98 10.89 -8.29
C LEU A 181 -13.65 10.82 -9.03
N LEU A 182 -12.61 10.42 -8.32
CA LEU A 182 -11.30 10.08 -8.88
C LEU A 182 -11.17 8.55 -9.04
N LEU A 183 -10.75 8.10 -10.20
CA LEU A 183 -10.31 6.74 -10.48
C LEU A 183 -8.81 6.79 -10.73
N LEU A 184 -8.02 6.23 -9.82
CA LEU A 184 -6.56 6.31 -9.86
C LEU A 184 -5.98 4.91 -10.04
N ASP A 185 -5.28 4.68 -11.15
CA ASP A 185 -4.60 3.42 -11.44
C ASP A 185 -3.09 3.60 -11.24
N GLU A 186 -2.56 3.04 -10.14
CA GLU A 186 -1.17 3.13 -9.70
C GLU A 186 -0.63 4.59 -9.62
N PRO A 187 -1.30 5.49 -8.87
CA PRO A 187 -0.91 6.91 -8.81
C PRO A 187 0.44 7.15 -8.16
N THR A 188 0.94 6.20 -7.38
CA THR A 188 2.24 6.28 -6.69
C THR A 188 3.42 5.91 -7.58
N ASN A 189 3.17 5.27 -8.73
CA ASN A 189 4.23 4.98 -9.69
C ASN A 189 4.88 6.28 -10.18
N HIS A 190 6.20 6.31 -10.23
CA HIS A 190 7.01 7.46 -10.63
C HIS A 190 6.98 8.67 -9.67
N LEU A 191 6.32 8.55 -8.51
CA LEU A 191 6.41 9.53 -7.42
C LEU A 191 7.56 9.14 -6.48
N ASP A 192 8.26 10.13 -5.96
CA ASP A 192 9.15 9.93 -4.83
C ASP A 192 8.37 10.01 -3.50
N ILE A 193 9.04 9.68 -2.40
CA ILE A 193 8.40 9.60 -1.09
C ILE A 193 7.72 10.93 -0.71
N LYS A 194 8.35 12.08 -0.99
CA LYS A 194 7.80 13.41 -0.66
C LYS A 194 6.52 13.70 -1.45
N ALA A 195 6.50 13.38 -2.74
CA ALA A 195 5.32 13.55 -3.59
C ALA A 195 4.18 12.59 -3.22
N VAL A 196 4.49 11.36 -2.81
CA VAL A 196 3.48 10.40 -2.31
C VAL A 196 2.87 10.93 -1.00
N GLU A 197 3.67 11.41 -0.05
CA GLU A 197 3.18 11.98 1.22
C GLU A 197 2.30 13.21 0.99
N TRP A 198 2.67 14.07 0.04
CA TRP A 198 1.84 15.20 -0.34
C TRP A 198 0.49 14.73 -0.92
N LEU A 199 0.49 13.72 -1.80
CA LEU A 199 -0.73 13.16 -2.39
C LEU A 199 -1.64 12.54 -1.33
N GLU A 200 -1.09 11.85 -0.34
CA GLU A 200 -1.82 11.33 0.84
C GLU A 200 -2.54 12.46 1.57
N GLY A 201 -1.81 13.53 1.90
CA GLY A 201 -2.37 14.70 2.57
C GLY A 201 -3.47 15.37 1.75
N TYR A 202 -3.27 15.51 0.44
CA TYR A 202 -4.27 16.07 -0.47
C TYR A 202 -5.54 15.23 -0.52
N LEU A 203 -5.44 13.92 -0.74
CA LEU A 203 -6.60 13.01 -0.81
C LEU A 203 -7.35 12.90 0.52
N THR A 204 -6.65 13.03 1.64
CA THR A 204 -7.27 12.99 2.97
C THR A 204 -8.14 14.21 3.23
N GLN A 205 -7.75 15.38 2.73
CA GLN A 205 -8.49 16.63 2.88
C GLN A 205 -9.54 16.83 1.79
N TRP A 206 -9.47 16.06 0.72
CA TRP A 206 -10.36 16.22 -0.43
C TRP A 206 -11.76 15.64 -0.15
N GLU A 207 -12.82 16.41 -0.46
CA GLU A 207 -14.21 16.06 -0.17
C GLU A 207 -14.87 15.09 -1.16
N GLY A 208 -14.24 14.86 -2.33
CA GLY A 208 -14.74 13.93 -3.34
C GLY A 208 -14.57 12.48 -2.93
N ALA A 209 -14.90 11.57 -3.83
CA ALA A 209 -14.66 10.14 -3.64
C ALA A 209 -13.52 9.65 -4.54
N ALA A 210 -12.78 8.65 -4.08
CA ALA A 210 -11.73 8.04 -4.87
C ALA A 210 -11.86 6.51 -4.91
N VAL A 211 -11.54 5.92 -6.07
CA VAL A 211 -11.29 4.48 -6.22
C VAL A 211 -9.83 4.36 -6.68
N ILE A 212 -9.03 3.67 -5.90
CA ILE A 212 -7.58 3.69 -6.03
C ILE A 212 -7.08 2.25 -6.19
N VAL A 213 -6.35 2.00 -7.26
CA VAL A 213 -5.50 0.81 -7.41
C VAL A 213 -4.09 1.23 -7.07
N SER A 214 -3.49 0.62 -6.07
CA SER A 214 -2.08 0.84 -5.73
C SER A 214 -1.46 -0.39 -5.10
N HIS A 215 -0.16 -0.53 -5.29
CA HIS A 215 0.67 -1.52 -4.63
C HIS A 215 1.49 -0.94 -3.47
N ASP A 216 1.41 0.37 -3.23
CA ASP A 216 2.01 1.03 -2.07
C ASP A 216 1.12 0.84 -0.83
N ARG A 217 1.51 -0.10 0.04
CA ARG A 217 0.79 -0.46 1.27
C ARG A 217 0.66 0.72 2.23
N TYR A 218 1.70 1.53 2.35
CA TYR A 218 1.73 2.69 3.24
C TYR A 218 0.79 3.79 2.75
N PHE A 219 0.78 4.04 1.44
CA PHE A 219 -0.17 4.94 0.79
C PHE A 219 -1.62 4.49 1.01
N LEU A 220 -1.91 3.18 0.82
CA LEU A 220 -3.24 2.63 1.05
C LEU A 220 -3.68 2.79 2.51
N ASP A 221 -2.75 2.65 3.47
CA ASP A 221 -3.05 2.78 4.89
C ASP A 221 -3.46 4.21 5.28
N HIS A 222 -2.85 5.22 4.67
CA HIS A 222 -3.09 6.63 4.98
C HIS A 222 -4.18 7.27 4.12
N ALA A 223 -4.25 6.93 2.84
CA ALA A 223 -5.17 7.55 1.89
C ALA A 223 -6.56 6.91 1.86
N CYS A 224 -6.71 5.61 2.20
CA CYS A 224 -7.95 4.88 2.04
C CYS A 224 -8.71 4.66 3.35
N ASN A 225 -10.05 4.58 3.25
CA ASN A 225 -10.95 4.30 4.38
C ASN A 225 -11.82 3.06 4.14
N ALA A 226 -11.66 2.40 3.00
CA ALA A 226 -12.28 1.13 2.66
C ALA A 226 -11.41 0.38 1.65
N LEU A 227 -11.49 -0.95 1.65
CA LEU A 227 -10.81 -1.82 0.68
C LEU A 227 -11.78 -2.81 0.06
N LEU A 228 -11.55 -3.09 -1.22
CA LEU A 228 -12.19 -4.18 -1.96
C LEU A 228 -11.09 -5.13 -2.43
N GLU A 229 -11.04 -6.31 -1.84
CA GLU A 229 -10.14 -7.38 -2.27
C GLU A 229 -10.79 -8.15 -3.43
N MET A 230 -10.08 -8.21 -4.55
CA MET A 230 -10.47 -8.99 -5.74
C MET A 230 -9.68 -10.28 -5.78
N ALA A 231 -10.39 -11.41 -5.86
CA ALA A 231 -9.82 -12.74 -6.02
C ALA A 231 -10.55 -13.48 -7.15
N ALA A 232 -9.97 -14.58 -7.64
CA ALA A 232 -10.62 -15.42 -8.66
C ALA A 232 -11.97 -16.00 -8.17
N SER A 233 -12.14 -16.17 -6.86
CA SER A 233 -13.38 -16.66 -6.22
C SER A 233 -14.45 -15.59 -6.00
N GLY A 234 -14.18 -14.31 -6.30
CA GLY A 234 -15.08 -13.19 -6.07
C GLY A 234 -14.39 -11.97 -5.44
N SER A 235 -15.17 -11.12 -4.79
CA SER A 235 -14.65 -9.93 -4.13
C SER A 235 -15.14 -9.83 -2.68
N GLU A 236 -14.27 -9.32 -1.79
CA GLU A 236 -14.60 -9.07 -0.39
C GLU A 236 -14.37 -7.60 -0.04
N TYR A 237 -15.35 -7.01 0.66
CA TYR A 237 -15.29 -5.62 1.10
C TYR A 237 -14.88 -5.53 2.57
N TYR A 238 -13.97 -4.60 2.87
CA TYR A 238 -13.46 -4.32 4.22
C TYR A 238 -13.60 -2.83 4.53
N ARG A 239 -13.99 -2.50 5.75
CA ARG A 239 -14.06 -1.11 6.24
C ARG A 239 -12.80 -0.80 7.04
N GLY A 240 -12.20 0.32 6.76
CA GLY A 240 -10.97 0.76 7.43
C GLY A 240 -9.81 0.94 6.46
N ASN A 241 -8.63 1.13 7.01
CA ASN A 241 -7.39 1.27 6.26
C ASN A 241 -6.74 -0.09 5.96
N TYR A 242 -5.55 -0.07 5.38
CA TYR A 242 -4.86 -1.30 4.98
C TYR A 242 -4.48 -2.19 6.18
N THR A 243 -4.05 -1.60 7.30
CA THR A 243 -3.73 -2.33 8.54
C THR A 243 -4.96 -3.05 9.11
N VAL A 244 -6.11 -2.39 9.16
CA VAL A 244 -7.38 -3.00 9.59
C VAL A 244 -7.78 -4.14 8.65
N TYR A 245 -7.63 -3.95 7.34
CA TYR A 245 -7.87 -4.99 6.34
C TYR A 245 -7.03 -6.26 6.60
N LEU A 246 -5.73 -6.12 6.85
CA LEU A 246 -4.85 -7.27 7.11
C LEU A 246 -5.35 -8.08 8.32
N ASN A 247 -5.70 -7.41 9.42
CA ASN A 247 -6.21 -8.03 10.63
C ASN A 247 -7.57 -8.72 10.40
N GLU A 248 -8.52 -8.02 9.74
CA GLU A 248 -9.82 -8.62 9.43
C GLU A 248 -9.71 -9.80 8.47
N ARG A 249 -8.83 -9.71 7.45
CA ARG A 249 -8.57 -10.79 6.51
C ARG A 249 -8.09 -12.05 7.23
N GLU A 250 -7.15 -11.90 8.17
CA GLU A 250 -6.63 -13.00 8.96
C GLU A 250 -7.69 -13.61 9.88
N ILE A 251 -8.47 -12.77 10.57
CA ILE A 251 -9.58 -13.25 11.42
C ILE A 251 -10.61 -14.02 10.58
N ARG A 252 -11.01 -13.50 9.41
CA ARG A 252 -11.97 -14.17 8.52
C ARG A 252 -11.41 -15.49 7.98
N TRP A 253 -10.11 -15.52 7.64
CA TRP A 253 -9.45 -16.74 7.17
C TRP A 253 -9.41 -17.80 8.27
N ASN A 254 -8.97 -17.43 9.50
CA ASN A 254 -8.93 -18.34 10.63
C ASN A 254 -10.31 -18.91 10.93
N HIS A 255 -11.35 -18.09 10.92
CA HIS A 255 -12.73 -18.55 11.11
C HIS A 255 -13.17 -19.54 10.03
N ARG A 256 -12.87 -19.26 8.75
CA ARG A 256 -13.18 -20.20 7.64
C ARG A 256 -12.40 -21.52 7.79
N PHE A 257 -11.15 -21.42 8.20
CA PHE A 257 -10.32 -22.60 8.44
C PHE A 257 -10.86 -23.46 9.59
N GLU A 258 -11.26 -22.86 10.70
CA GLU A 258 -11.89 -23.57 11.83
C GLU A 258 -13.20 -24.25 11.41
N ILE A 259 -14.05 -23.56 10.65
CA ILE A 259 -15.28 -24.14 10.09
C ILE A 259 -14.94 -25.33 9.21
N PHE A 260 -13.95 -25.18 8.32
CA PHE A 260 -13.49 -26.25 7.43
C PHE A 260 -13.03 -27.48 8.22
N GLU A 261 -12.16 -27.32 9.21
CA GLU A 261 -11.65 -28.41 10.02
C GLU A 261 -12.79 -29.10 10.81
N SER A 262 -13.69 -28.32 11.41
CA SER A 262 -14.87 -28.86 12.13
C SER A 262 -15.79 -29.66 11.20
N GLN A 263 -16.05 -29.18 9.99
CA GLN A 263 -16.88 -29.88 9.01
C GLN A 263 -16.20 -31.16 8.48
N LYS A 264 -14.90 -31.05 8.18
CA LYS A 264 -14.09 -32.20 7.74
C LYS A 264 -14.07 -33.32 8.80
N GLU A 265 -13.92 -32.95 10.08
CA GLU A 265 -14.00 -33.91 11.19
C GLU A 265 -15.37 -34.58 11.28
N LYS A 266 -16.47 -33.82 11.12
CA LYS A 266 -17.84 -34.37 11.07
C LYS A 266 -18.01 -35.37 9.92
N LEU A 267 -17.52 -35.02 8.71
CA LEU A 267 -17.57 -35.92 7.56
C LEU A 267 -16.76 -37.20 7.80
N LEU A 268 -15.57 -37.09 8.41
CA LEU A 268 -14.75 -38.26 8.76
C LEU A 268 -15.45 -39.19 9.80
N LYS A 269 -16.10 -38.62 10.83
CA LYS A 269 -16.92 -39.38 11.81
C LYS A 269 -18.09 -40.09 11.12
N GLU A 270 -18.73 -39.42 10.12
CA GLU A 270 -19.80 -40.06 9.34
C GLU A 270 -19.27 -41.20 8.46
N VAL A 271 -18.08 -41.05 7.84
CA VAL A 271 -17.39 -42.14 7.12
C VAL A 271 -17.10 -43.33 8.04
N GLU A 272 -16.57 -43.10 9.26
CA GLU A 272 -16.30 -44.17 10.22
C GLU A 272 -17.58 -44.90 10.63
N TYR A 273 -18.66 -44.16 10.88
CA TYR A 273 -19.97 -44.77 11.16
C TYR A 273 -20.44 -45.68 10.02
N ILE A 274 -20.34 -45.20 8.79
CA ILE A 274 -20.71 -45.95 7.58
C ILE A 274 -19.84 -47.21 7.48
N LYS A 275 -18.52 -47.08 7.65
CA LYS A 275 -17.56 -48.20 7.58
C LYS A 275 -17.88 -49.31 8.59
N LYS A 276 -18.27 -48.94 9.80
CA LYS A 276 -18.66 -49.92 10.85
C LYS A 276 -20.00 -50.62 10.58
N ASN A 277 -20.94 -49.96 9.92
CA ASN A 277 -22.32 -50.42 9.80
C ASN A 277 -22.71 -50.95 8.41
N ILE A 278 -21.86 -50.76 7.37
CA ILE A 278 -22.21 -51.13 5.99
C ILE A 278 -22.37 -52.64 5.79
N SER A 279 -21.69 -53.46 6.60
CA SER A 279 -21.78 -54.93 6.57
C SER A 279 -22.59 -55.50 7.72
N GLY A 280 -23.23 -54.67 8.58
CA GLY A 280 -23.93 -55.08 9.80
C GLY A 280 -25.46 -54.96 9.69
N GLN A 281 -26.14 -55.00 10.84
CA GLN A 281 -27.61 -54.96 10.95
C GLN A 281 -28.22 -53.63 10.40
N ASN A 282 -27.46 -52.52 10.37
CA ASN A 282 -27.91 -51.20 9.95
C ASN A 282 -27.51 -50.85 8.49
N THR A 283 -27.32 -51.85 7.63
CA THR A 283 -26.85 -51.69 6.24
C THR A 283 -27.66 -50.70 5.41
N LEU A 284 -28.99 -50.70 5.51
CA LEU A 284 -29.85 -49.77 4.76
C LEU A 284 -29.61 -48.30 5.15
N GLN A 285 -29.47 -48.06 6.46
CA GLN A 285 -29.17 -46.71 6.97
C GLN A 285 -27.76 -46.27 6.59
N ALA A 286 -26.78 -47.16 6.65
CA ALA A 286 -25.41 -46.90 6.25
C ALA A 286 -25.30 -46.58 4.75
N LYS A 287 -26.00 -47.32 3.87
CA LYS A 287 -26.09 -47.01 2.42
C LYS A 287 -26.76 -45.69 2.14
N GLY A 288 -27.84 -45.32 2.88
CA GLY A 288 -28.49 -44.02 2.77
C GLY A 288 -27.57 -42.86 3.14
N LYS A 289 -26.81 -43.00 4.24
CA LYS A 289 -25.80 -42.04 4.67
C LYS A 289 -24.66 -41.92 3.66
N LEU A 290 -24.17 -43.04 3.11
CA LEU A 290 -23.11 -43.01 2.08
C LEU A 290 -23.56 -42.23 0.82
N LYS A 291 -24.79 -42.44 0.36
CA LYS A 291 -25.36 -41.72 -0.77
C LYS A 291 -25.43 -40.21 -0.51
N ARG A 292 -25.84 -39.81 0.71
CA ARG A 292 -25.84 -38.41 1.15
C ARG A 292 -24.43 -37.86 1.21
N LEU A 293 -23.49 -38.55 1.88
CA LEU A 293 -22.10 -38.12 2.00
C LEU A 293 -21.45 -37.95 0.62
N SER A 294 -21.67 -38.87 -0.32
CA SER A 294 -21.14 -38.74 -1.69
C SER A 294 -21.60 -37.48 -2.38
N ARG A 295 -22.87 -37.07 -2.23
CA ARG A 295 -23.37 -35.85 -2.77
C ARG A 295 -22.76 -34.62 -2.09
N VAL A 296 -22.62 -34.63 -0.76
CA VAL A 296 -21.98 -33.54 0.01
C VAL A 296 -20.54 -33.33 -0.45
N VAL A 297 -19.77 -34.39 -0.56
CA VAL A 297 -18.36 -34.32 -0.98
C VAL A 297 -18.25 -33.79 -2.41
N GLN A 298 -19.10 -34.24 -3.32
CA GLN A 298 -19.12 -33.74 -4.69
C GLN A 298 -19.46 -32.25 -4.77
N ALA A 299 -20.46 -31.81 -3.98
CA ALA A 299 -20.81 -30.41 -3.90
C ALA A 299 -19.63 -29.56 -3.37
N ILE A 300 -18.95 -30.05 -2.31
CA ILE A 300 -17.77 -29.36 -1.76
C ILE A 300 -16.63 -29.29 -2.79
N GLU A 301 -16.41 -30.36 -3.57
CA GLU A 301 -15.38 -30.38 -4.61
C GLU A 301 -15.69 -29.39 -5.76
N GLN A 302 -16.97 -29.14 -6.05
CA GLN A 302 -17.40 -28.24 -7.15
C GLN A 302 -17.48 -26.78 -6.75
N VAL A 303 -18.08 -26.47 -5.59
CA VAL A 303 -18.42 -25.08 -5.17
C VAL A 303 -17.65 -24.64 -3.92
N GLY A 304 -16.85 -25.50 -3.30
CA GLY A 304 -16.16 -25.21 -2.04
C GLY A 304 -17.03 -25.50 -0.80
N MET A 305 -16.37 -25.59 0.38
CA MET A 305 -17.02 -25.96 1.64
C MET A 305 -18.06 -24.92 2.10
N ASP A 306 -17.70 -23.62 2.00
CA ASP A 306 -18.54 -22.52 2.49
C ASP A 306 -19.86 -22.43 1.70
N ALA A 307 -19.77 -22.54 0.38
CA ALA A 307 -20.93 -22.51 -0.50
C ALA A 307 -21.79 -23.77 -0.34
N ALA A 308 -21.17 -24.94 -0.19
CA ALA A 308 -21.87 -26.21 -0.01
C ALA A 308 -22.60 -26.32 1.34
N VAL A 309 -22.14 -25.63 2.38
CA VAL A 309 -22.76 -25.62 3.72
C VAL A 309 -23.83 -24.53 3.85
N SER A 310 -23.65 -23.38 3.20
CA SER A 310 -24.55 -22.23 3.30
C SER A 310 -25.74 -22.27 2.32
N THR A 311 -25.63 -23.02 1.23
CA THR A 311 -26.66 -23.05 0.17
C THR A 311 -27.65 -24.20 0.38
N ASN A 312 -28.94 -23.93 0.20
CA ASN A 312 -29.96 -24.99 0.21
C ASN A 312 -29.70 -26.01 -0.90
N TRP A 313 -29.71 -27.29 -0.54
CA TRP A 313 -29.44 -28.43 -1.43
C TRP A 313 -30.22 -28.46 -2.73
N SER A 314 -31.40 -27.80 -2.78
CA SER A 314 -32.26 -27.67 -3.96
C SER A 314 -31.73 -26.65 -4.98
N GLN A 315 -30.78 -25.80 -4.60
CA GLN A 315 -30.17 -24.77 -5.44
C GLN A 315 -28.80 -25.15 -5.99
N LEU A 316 -28.18 -26.20 -5.40
CA LEU A 316 -26.95 -26.77 -5.92
C LEU A 316 -27.33 -27.74 -7.05
N ASP A 317 -27.04 -27.38 -8.30
CA ASP A 317 -27.22 -28.24 -9.48
C ASP A 317 -26.16 -29.37 -9.51
N VAL A 318 -26.09 -30.11 -8.42
CA VAL A 318 -25.30 -31.33 -8.34
C VAL A 318 -26.13 -32.41 -9.00
N GLY A 319 -25.78 -32.77 -10.24
CA GLY A 319 -26.50 -33.69 -11.09
C GLY A 319 -27.07 -34.89 -10.33
N THR A 320 -28.35 -35.14 -10.50
CA THR A 320 -29.18 -36.11 -9.76
C THR A 320 -28.80 -37.57 -10.02
N THR A 321 -27.78 -37.86 -10.84
CA THR A 321 -27.48 -39.21 -11.41
C THR A 321 -26.11 -39.77 -11.05
N THR A 322 -25.44 -39.28 -9.99
CA THR A 322 -24.13 -39.84 -9.62
C THR A 322 -24.29 -41.12 -8.77
N SER A 323 -23.59 -42.17 -9.18
CA SER A 323 -23.44 -43.37 -8.39
C SER A 323 -22.79 -43.06 -7.03
N PRO A 324 -23.26 -43.60 -5.92
CA PRO A 324 -22.62 -43.38 -4.62
C PRO A 324 -21.18 -43.89 -4.64
N PHE A 325 -20.27 -43.19 -4.00
CA PHE A 325 -18.88 -43.65 -3.85
C PHE A 325 -18.80 -44.99 -3.09
N SER A 326 -17.71 -45.73 -3.28
CA SER A 326 -17.33 -46.75 -2.33
C SER A 326 -16.94 -46.10 -0.97
N VAL A 327 -16.98 -46.85 0.11
CA VAL A 327 -16.62 -46.31 1.46
C VAL A 327 -15.16 -45.83 1.46
N GLU A 328 -14.27 -46.58 0.82
CA GLU A 328 -12.84 -46.26 0.71
C GLU A 328 -12.62 -45.00 -0.16
N GLU A 329 -13.36 -44.87 -1.22
CA GLU A 329 -13.31 -43.67 -2.08
C GLU A 329 -13.84 -42.45 -1.34
N ALA A 330 -14.95 -42.58 -0.61
CA ALA A 330 -15.50 -41.50 0.21
C ALA A 330 -14.49 -41.02 1.29
N GLU A 331 -13.83 -42.00 1.98
CA GLU A 331 -12.79 -41.69 2.97
C GLU A 331 -11.61 -40.95 2.33
N ARG A 332 -11.11 -41.40 1.18
CA ARG A 332 -10.01 -40.79 0.46
C ARG A 332 -10.35 -39.35 0.03
N ARG A 333 -11.56 -39.13 -0.55
CA ARG A 333 -12.01 -37.82 -1.00
C ARG A 333 -12.21 -36.86 0.15
N VAL A 334 -12.81 -37.27 1.27
CA VAL A 334 -12.94 -36.41 2.45
C VAL A 334 -11.58 -36.03 3.01
N ARG A 335 -10.61 -36.95 3.06
CA ARG A 335 -9.23 -36.65 3.49
C ARG A 335 -8.51 -35.69 2.53
N SER A 336 -8.78 -35.81 1.23
CA SER A 336 -8.17 -34.95 0.18
C SER A 336 -8.86 -33.58 -0.01
N LEU A 337 -9.94 -33.28 0.73
CA LEU A 337 -10.56 -31.96 0.68
C LEU A 337 -9.53 -30.88 1.02
N ARG A 338 -9.43 -29.89 0.14
CA ARG A 338 -8.49 -28.79 0.28
C ARG A 338 -9.05 -27.75 1.25
N PRO A 339 -8.22 -27.24 2.17
CA PRO A 339 -8.61 -26.13 3.04
C PRO A 339 -8.86 -24.86 2.21
N PRO A 340 -9.54 -23.84 2.77
CA PRO A 340 -9.64 -22.53 2.17
C PRO A 340 -8.25 -22.01 1.81
N VAL A 341 -8.09 -21.49 0.60
CA VAL A 341 -6.79 -20.98 0.15
C VAL A 341 -6.47 -19.74 0.96
N ARG A 342 -5.31 -19.72 1.61
CA ARG A 342 -4.79 -18.50 2.24
C ARG A 342 -4.39 -17.54 1.14
N ALA A 343 -4.81 -16.27 1.24
CA ALA A 343 -4.51 -15.27 0.22
C ALA A 343 -3.00 -15.03 0.04
N THR A 344 -2.22 -15.25 1.09
CA THR A 344 -0.75 -15.27 1.05
C THR A 344 -0.27 -16.71 0.92
N PRO A 345 0.34 -17.10 -0.21
CA PRO A 345 1.00 -18.40 -0.31
C PRO A 345 2.13 -18.47 0.74
N ASP A 346 2.21 -19.59 1.47
CA ASP A 346 3.38 -19.87 2.31
C ASP A 346 4.59 -20.12 1.40
N LEU A 347 5.29 -19.06 1.06
CA LEU A 347 6.51 -19.13 0.27
C LEU A 347 7.69 -19.42 1.21
N HIS A 348 8.15 -20.64 1.22
CA HIS A 348 9.38 -21.06 1.91
C HIS A 348 10.61 -20.69 1.08
N LEU A 349 10.86 -19.39 0.95
CA LEU A 349 12.02 -18.85 0.23
C LEU A 349 13.10 -18.50 1.24
N HIS A 350 14.32 -18.94 0.98
CA HIS A 350 15.49 -18.60 1.78
C HIS A 350 16.61 -18.13 0.84
N LEU A 351 17.04 -16.90 1.03
CA LEU A 351 18.29 -16.44 0.44
C LEU A 351 19.46 -17.09 1.20
N ARG A 352 20.39 -17.68 0.46
CA ARG A 352 21.53 -18.35 1.08
C ARG A 352 22.64 -17.33 1.40
N SER A 353 23.09 -17.34 2.66
CA SER A 353 24.25 -16.58 3.12
C SER A 353 25.09 -17.51 3.99
N THR A 354 25.77 -18.47 3.35
CA THR A 354 26.62 -19.45 4.08
C THR A 354 28.02 -18.91 4.33
N ARG A 355 28.42 -17.87 3.58
CA ARG A 355 29.75 -17.28 3.63
C ARG A 355 29.77 -16.06 4.55
N ARG A 356 30.67 -16.09 5.54
CA ARG A 356 30.87 -14.95 6.45
C ARG A 356 31.67 -13.85 5.76
N SER A 357 31.19 -12.62 5.74
CA SER A 357 31.94 -11.42 5.36
C SER A 357 32.81 -10.93 6.52
N GLY A 358 33.71 -9.99 6.24
CA GLY A 358 34.33 -9.15 7.27
C GLY A 358 33.27 -8.33 8.03
N ASP A 359 33.65 -7.76 9.18
CA ASP A 359 32.69 -6.94 9.98
C ASP A 359 32.40 -5.59 9.32
N LEU A 360 33.38 -5.03 8.59
CA LEU A 360 33.18 -3.87 7.72
C LEU A 360 32.85 -4.36 6.30
N VAL A 361 31.70 -3.92 5.77
CA VAL A 361 31.21 -4.35 4.45
C VAL A 361 31.39 -3.25 3.41
N ILE A 362 30.97 -2.03 3.70
CA ILE A 362 31.16 -0.87 2.82
C ILE A 362 31.67 0.29 3.68
N ARG A 363 32.69 1.01 3.19
CA ARG A 363 33.14 2.27 3.77
C ARG A 363 33.37 3.28 2.66
N THR A 364 32.91 4.49 2.86
CA THR A 364 33.18 5.64 1.98
C THR A 364 34.15 6.60 2.63
N LYS A 365 34.95 7.27 1.83
CA LYS A 365 35.82 8.36 2.28
C LYS A 365 35.79 9.51 1.29
N ASN A 366 35.33 10.67 1.76
CA ASN A 366 35.25 11.90 0.96
C ASN A 366 34.64 11.68 -0.44
N LEU A 367 33.63 10.83 -0.53
CA LEU A 367 33.10 10.33 -1.78
C LEU A 367 32.26 11.39 -2.51
N LYS A 368 32.56 11.64 -3.79
CA LYS A 368 31.74 12.44 -4.69
C LYS A 368 31.20 11.55 -5.81
N VAL A 369 29.89 11.53 -5.94
CA VAL A 369 29.14 10.72 -6.90
C VAL A 369 28.69 11.58 -8.07
N GLY A 370 28.83 11.05 -9.27
CA GLY A 370 28.44 11.75 -10.50
C GLY A 370 28.95 11.03 -11.74
N TYR A 371 28.84 11.70 -12.87
CA TYR A 371 29.31 11.16 -14.15
C TYR A 371 30.58 11.90 -14.55
N PRO A 372 31.69 11.18 -14.84
CA PRO A 372 32.92 11.80 -15.31
C PRO A 372 32.71 12.42 -16.70
N ALA A 373 33.56 13.38 -17.05
CA ALA A 373 33.55 13.98 -18.37
C ALA A 373 33.88 12.93 -19.45
N GLU A 374 32.93 12.63 -20.33
CA GLU A 374 33.11 11.71 -21.45
C GLU A 374 32.66 12.33 -22.77
N LYS A 375 33.47 12.13 -23.84
CA LYS A 375 33.13 12.41 -25.27
C LYS A 375 32.40 13.73 -25.54
N GLY A 376 32.82 14.83 -24.87
CA GLY A 376 32.26 16.16 -25.09
C GLY A 376 31.09 16.55 -24.17
N LEU A 377 30.72 15.68 -23.24
CA LEU A 377 29.82 16.01 -22.14
C LEU A 377 30.63 16.47 -20.92
N PRO A 378 30.28 17.59 -20.27
CA PRO A 378 30.94 18.04 -19.05
C PRO A 378 30.71 17.05 -17.90
N GLU A 379 31.64 17.05 -16.94
CA GLU A 379 31.44 16.36 -15.68
C GLU A 379 30.11 16.78 -15.03
N LYS A 380 29.29 15.81 -14.59
CA LYS A 380 28.07 16.07 -13.88
C LYS A 380 28.17 15.55 -12.45
N PHE A 381 28.38 16.47 -11.52
CA PHE A 381 28.30 16.18 -10.07
C PHE A 381 26.83 15.99 -9.65
N LEU A 382 26.59 15.00 -8.79
CA LEU A 382 25.25 14.71 -8.24
C LEU A 382 25.21 15.05 -6.74
N PHE A 383 26.01 14.38 -5.93
CA PHE A 383 26.08 14.63 -4.49
C PHE A 383 27.40 14.18 -3.87
N SER A 384 27.67 14.67 -2.66
CA SER A 384 28.77 14.19 -1.81
C SER A 384 28.22 13.29 -0.70
N ALA A 385 28.93 12.18 -0.43
CA ALA A 385 28.61 11.30 0.69
C ALA A 385 29.66 11.51 1.81
N PRO A 386 29.24 11.54 3.09
CA PRO A 386 30.14 11.63 4.23
C PRO A 386 30.96 10.34 4.37
N ASP A 387 31.93 10.36 5.29
CA ASP A 387 32.60 9.15 5.71
C ASP A 387 31.62 8.30 6.50
N MET A 388 31.15 7.21 5.90
CA MET A 388 30.14 6.32 6.49
C MET A 388 30.54 4.85 6.37
N GLU A 389 29.99 4.02 7.23
CA GLU A 389 30.27 2.59 7.31
C GLU A 389 28.98 1.79 7.32
N LEU A 390 28.92 0.73 6.53
CA LEU A 390 27.92 -0.32 6.61
C LEU A 390 28.60 -1.58 7.16
N ARG A 391 28.08 -2.09 8.25
CA ARG A 391 28.60 -3.25 8.94
C ARG A 391 27.86 -4.53 8.57
N ARG A 392 28.43 -5.66 8.91
CA ARG A 392 27.83 -6.96 8.66
C ARG A 392 26.49 -7.08 9.40
N SER A 393 25.51 -7.65 8.70
CA SER A 393 24.11 -7.85 9.14
C SER A 393 23.33 -6.56 9.37
N ASP A 394 23.87 -5.39 8.98
CA ASP A 394 23.11 -4.16 8.92
C ASP A 394 22.30 -4.09 7.62
N CYS A 395 21.20 -3.37 7.67
CA CYS A 395 20.40 -2.99 6.52
C CYS A 395 20.40 -1.46 6.40
N ALA A 396 21.00 -0.91 5.33
CA ALA A 396 20.91 0.51 5.03
C ALA A 396 19.88 0.74 3.91
N ALA A 397 18.93 1.66 4.13
CA ALA A 397 18.01 2.09 3.09
C ALA A 397 18.43 3.44 2.52
N LEU A 398 18.67 3.50 1.21
CA LEU A 398 19.01 4.72 0.48
C LEU A 398 17.73 5.32 -0.10
N ILE A 399 17.36 6.51 0.39
CA ILE A 399 16.19 7.26 -0.05
C ILE A 399 16.60 8.60 -0.66
N GLY A 400 15.67 9.20 -1.41
CA GLY A 400 15.87 10.52 -2.03
C GLY A 400 14.99 10.68 -3.27
N PRO A 401 14.91 11.90 -3.84
CA PRO A 401 14.08 12.18 -5.00
C PRO A 401 14.48 11.35 -6.23
N ASN A 402 13.58 11.29 -7.20
CA ASN A 402 13.88 10.68 -8.48
C ASN A 402 14.94 11.51 -9.22
N GLY A 403 15.94 10.82 -9.76
CA GLY A 403 17.08 11.49 -10.43
C GLY A 403 18.20 11.99 -9.50
N ALA A 404 18.07 11.87 -8.17
CA ALA A 404 19.12 12.28 -7.21
C ALA A 404 20.40 11.46 -7.28
N GLY A 405 20.42 10.32 -8.01
CA GLY A 405 21.62 9.53 -8.20
C GLY A 405 21.71 8.24 -7.36
N LYS A 406 20.57 7.74 -6.86
CA LYS A 406 20.51 6.49 -6.07
C LYS A 406 21.12 5.30 -6.79
N SER A 407 20.68 4.99 -8.01
CA SER A 407 21.25 3.90 -8.83
C SER A 407 22.70 4.18 -9.26
N THR A 408 23.07 5.46 -9.44
CA THR A 408 24.45 5.88 -9.72
C THR A 408 25.37 5.54 -8.55
N PHE A 409 24.91 5.75 -7.33
CA PHE A 409 25.65 5.39 -6.13
C PHE A 409 25.84 3.86 -6.01
N LEU A 410 24.81 3.06 -6.28
CA LEU A 410 24.94 1.60 -6.32
C LEU A 410 25.98 1.15 -7.38
N LYS A 411 25.93 1.74 -8.58
CA LYS A 411 26.91 1.48 -9.65
C LYS A 411 28.33 1.89 -9.25
N THR A 412 28.48 2.96 -8.47
CA THR A 412 29.78 3.39 -7.92
C THR A 412 30.29 2.39 -6.87
N ILE A 413 29.43 1.88 -5.98
CA ILE A 413 29.81 0.81 -5.02
C ILE A 413 30.21 -0.48 -5.74
N LEU A 414 29.50 -0.85 -6.82
CA LEU A 414 29.83 -2.02 -7.64
C LEU A 414 31.12 -1.84 -8.45
N GLY A 415 31.71 -0.63 -8.48
CA GLY A 415 32.88 -0.32 -9.31
C GLY A 415 32.58 -0.23 -10.81
N SER A 416 31.31 -0.27 -11.21
CA SER A 416 30.89 -0.11 -12.62
C SER A 416 31.01 1.35 -13.10
N LEU A 417 30.97 2.30 -12.17
CA LEU A 417 31.14 3.73 -12.41
C LEU A 417 32.22 4.26 -11.46
N PRO A 418 33.28 4.91 -11.95
CA PRO A 418 34.28 5.51 -11.08
C PRO A 418 33.71 6.73 -10.33
N PRO A 419 34.06 6.95 -9.05
CA PRO A 419 33.68 8.16 -8.34
C PRO A 419 34.40 9.37 -8.92
N LEU A 420 33.81 10.57 -8.82
CA LEU A 420 34.45 11.82 -9.22
C LEU A 420 35.57 12.21 -8.27
N ALA A 421 35.45 11.90 -6.98
CA ALA A 421 36.47 12.07 -5.96
C ALA A 421 36.25 11.11 -4.79
N GLY A 422 37.26 10.90 -3.99
CA GLY A 422 37.17 9.99 -2.85
C GLY A 422 37.29 8.52 -3.23
N GLU A 423 36.99 7.64 -2.30
CA GLU A 423 37.07 6.20 -2.51
C GLU A 423 35.94 5.43 -1.83
N VAL A 424 35.57 4.29 -2.42
CA VAL A 424 34.72 3.27 -1.82
C VAL A 424 35.58 2.06 -1.49
N ILE A 425 35.59 1.69 -0.22
CA ILE A 425 36.36 0.53 0.26
C ILE A 425 35.35 -0.58 0.56
N LEU A 426 35.46 -1.68 -0.18
CA LEU A 426 34.70 -2.89 0.07
C LEU A 426 35.45 -3.81 1.03
N GLY A 427 34.72 -4.44 1.94
CA GLY A 427 35.27 -5.37 2.92
C GLY A 427 35.80 -6.65 2.30
N ALA A 428 36.49 -7.46 3.13
CA ALA A 428 37.05 -8.74 2.68
C ALA A 428 35.95 -9.82 2.52
N SER A 429 36.20 -10.75 1.58
CA SER A 429 35.34 -11.92 1.34
C SER A 429 33.88 -11.61 1.01
N LEU A 430 33.64 -10.50 0.30
CA LEU A 430 32.29 -10.13 -0.15
C LEU A 430 31.91 -10.91 -1.40
N HIS A 431 30.67 -11.43 -1.36
CA HIS A 431 29.95 -12.00 -2.48
C HIS A 431 28.69 -11.18 -2.68
N VAL A 432 28.74 -10.30 -3.70
CA VAL A 432 27.71 -9.30 -3.95
C VAL A 432 26.62 -9.90 -4.84
N GLY A 433 25.36 -9.82 -4.38
CA GLY A 433 24.18 -10.02 -5.20
C GLY A 433 23.59 -8.67 -5.57
N TYR A 434 23.38 -8.42 -6.85
CA TYR A 434 22.80 -7.17 -7.33
C TYR A 434 21.47 -7.43 -8.02
N PHE A 435 20.45 -6.74 -7.55
CA PHE A 435 19.11 -6.71 -8.16
C PHE A 435 18.90 -5.34 -8.80
N ALA A 436 18.98 -5.32 -10.14
CA ALA A 436 18.88 -4.09 -10.92
C ALA A 436 17.41 -3.67 -11.18
N GLN A 437 17.15 -2.39 -11.22
CA GLN A 437 15.82 -1.79 -11.41
C GLN A 437 15.09 -2.26 -12.68
N ALA A 438 15.80 -2.44 -13.78
CA ALA A 438 15.23 -2.83 -15.08
C ALA A 438 15.29 -4.34 -15.37
N HIS A 439 15.59 -5.19 -14.38
CA HIS A 439 15.84 -6.63 -14.59
C HIS A 439 16.92 -6.91 -15.67
N GLU A 440 17.92 -6.02 -15.76
CA GLU A 440 19.03 -6.06 -16.74
C GLU A 440 19.82 -7.37 -16.72
N GLY A 441 19.66 -8.19 -15.69
CA GLY A 441 20.32 -9.48 -15.53
C GLY A 441 19.60 -10.68 -16.15
N LEU A 442 18.45 -10.50 -16.81
CA LEU A 442 17.67 -11.56 -17.45
C LEU A 442 17.81 -11.50 -18.97
N ASP A 443 18.00 -12.67 -19.61
CA ASP A 443 18.09 -12.80 -21.06
C ASP A 443 16.68 -12.90 -21.67
N PRO A 444 16.22 -11.92 -22.47
CA PRO A 444 14.86 -11.88 -23.00
C PRO A 444 14.52 -13.04 -23.95
N ASP A 445 15.52 -13.66 -24.57
CA ASP A 445 15.32 -14.74 -25.54
C ASP A 445 15.26 -16.12 -24.89
N LYS A 446 15.72 -16.28 -23.67
CA LYS A 446 15.65 -17.54 -22.93
C LYS A 446 14.24 -17.79 -22.36
N THR A 447 13.97 -19.07 -22.09
CA THR A 447 12.80 -19.44 -21.29
C THR A 447 13.08 -19.22 -19.80
N VAL A 448 12.03 -19.12 -18.99
CA VAL A 448 12.11 -19.05 -17.52
C VAL A 448 12.95 -20.20 -16.97
N LEU A 449 12.73 -21.42 -17.50
CA LEU A 449 13.47 -22.61 -17.11
C LEU A 449 14.96 -22.51 -17.49
N ASP A 450 15.28 -22.09 -18.72
CA ASP A 450 16.66 -21.98 -19.19
C ASP A 450 17.44 -20.94 -18.40
N GLU A 451 16.79 -19.86 -17.98
CA GLU A 451 17.41 -18.81 -17.18
C GLU A 451 17.84 -19.33 -15.77
N ILE A 452 17.03 -20.18 -15.17
CA ILE A 452 17.38 -20.82 -13.88
C ILE A 452 18.44 -21.91 -14.05
N LEU A 453 18.36 -22.72 -15.11
CA LEU A 453 19.38 -23.73 -15.42
C LEU A 453 20.75 -23.11 -15.74
N ALA A 454 20.76 -21.91 -16.32
CA ALA A 454 22.01 -21.15 -16.55
C ALA A 454 22.61 -20.59 -15.23
N ALA A 455 21.78 -20.29 -14.24
CA ALA A 455 22.22 -19.73 -12.96
C ALA A 455 22.77 -20.80 -12.02
N SER A 456 22.30 -22.04 -12.07
CA SER A 456 22.73 -23.13 -11.19
C SER A 456 22.63 -24.49 -11.88
N PRO A 457 23.65 -25.37 -11.74
CA PRO A 457 23.62 -26.71 -12.30
C PRO A 457 22.62 -27.60 -11.53
N MET A 458 21.43 -27.76 -12.07
CA MET A 458 20.37 -28.61 -11.54
C MET A 458 19.63 -29.35 -12.67
N LEU A 459 18.91 -30.42 -12.31
CA LEU A 459 18.13 -31.15 -13.29
C LEU A 459 16.84 -30.38 -13.65
N PRO A 460 16.31 -30.49 -14.90
CA PRO A 460 15.14 -29.73 -15.33
C PRO A 460 13.90 -29.90 -14.42
N HIS A 461 13.67 -31.09 -13.86
CA HIS A 461 12.57 -31.31 -12.92
C HIS A 461 12.78 -30.54 -11.60
N GLN A 462 14.03 -30.51 -11.08
CA GLN A 462 14.38 -29.76 -9.88
C GLN A 462 14.23 -28.24 -10.11
N ALA A 463 14.59 -27.75 -11.29
CA ALA A 463 14.41 -26.35 -11.67
C ALA A 463 12.91 -25.99 -11.76
N ARG A 464 12.07 -26.89 -12.26
CA ARG A 464 10.61 -26.69 -12.27
C ARG A 464 10.01 -26.69 -10.85
N ASP A 465 10.42 -27.63 -10.00
CA ASP A 465 10.00 -27.66 -8.59
C ASP A 465 10.46 -26.39 -7.83
N TYR A 466 11.67 -25.92 -8.15
CA TYR A 466 12.20 -24.66 -7.64
C TYR A 466 11.39 -23.46 -8.10
N LEU A 467 11.11 -23.35 -9.40
CA LEU A 467 10.29 -22.29 -10.00
C LEU A 467 8.86 -22.28 -9.44
N GLY A 468 8.31 -23.46 -9.11
CA GLY A 468 7.02 -23.57 -8.45
C GLY A 468 6.93 -22.79 -7.12
N LYS A 469 8.05 -22.69 -6.39
CA LYS A 469 8.14 -21.86 -5.16
C LYS A 469 8.02 -20.36 -5.44
N TYR A 470 8.31 -19.93 -6.66
CA TYR A 470 8.20 -18.54 -7.13
C TYR A 470 6.93 -18.29 -7.97
N LEU A 471 5.92 -19.16 -7.80
CA LEU A 471 4.62 -19.08 -8.48
C LEU A 471 4.69 -19.22 -10.00
N PHE A 472 5.71 -19.90 -10.54
CA PHE A 472 5.74 -20.35 -11.92
C PHE A 472 5.26 -21.79 -11.98
N SER A 473 4.08 -22.01 -12.56
CA SER A 473 3.43 -23.32 -12.59
C SER A 473 3.14 -23.78 -14.03
N GLY A 474 3.10 -25.11 -14.23
CA GLY A 474 2.74 -25.68 -15.51
C GLY A 474 3.57 -25.18 -16.68
N ASP A 475 2.92 -24.53 -17.64
CA ASP A 475 3.54 -24.03 -18.87
C ASP A 475 4.29 -22.71 -18.69
N ASP A 476 4.14 -22.02 -17.54
CA ASP A 476 4.86 -20.76 -17.27
C ASP A 476 6.38 -20.92 -17.33
N ALA A 477 6.90 -22.09 -16.91
CA ALA A 477 8.32 -22.40 -16.97
C ALA A 477 8.91 -22.37 -18.39
N PHE A 478 8.08 -22.53 -19.41
CA PHE A 478 8.49 -22.55 -20.83
C PHE A 478 8.22 -21.23 -21.56
N LYS A 479 7.61 -20.25 -20.90
CA LYS A 479 7.45 -18.90 -21.45
C LYS A 479 8.81 -18.24 -21.62
N LYS A 480 8.97 -17.46 -22.70
CA LYS A 480 10.15 -16.59 -22.87
C LYS A 480 10.11 -15.46 -21.86
N VAL A 481 11.28 -15.05 -21.36
CA VAL A 481 11.44 -13.92 -20.44
C VAL A 481 10.84 -12.64 -21.02
N SER A 482 10.95 -12.42 -22.34
CA SER A 482 10.34 -11.27 -23.03
C SER A 482 8.82 -11.22 -22.94
N MET A 483 8.15 -12.36 -22.76
CA MET A 483 6.69 -12.46 -22.65
C MET A 483 6.16 -12.29 -21.22
N LEU A 484 7.04 -12.21 -20.23
CA LEU A 484 6.68 -12.07 -18.84
C LEU A 484 6.23 -10.63 -18.52
N SER A 485 5.24 -10.49 -17.65
CA SER A 485 4.90 -9.22 -17.02
C SER A 485 6.05 -8.70 -16.14
N GLY A 486 6.03 -7.41 -15.79
CA GLY A 486 7.04 -6.83 -14.89
C GLY A 486 7.17 -7.58 -13.57
N GLY A 487 6.04 -7.94 -12.94
CA GLY A 487 6.01 -8.72 -11.70
C GLY A 487 6.55 -10.15 -11.85
N GLU A 488 6.25 -10.83 -12.97
CA GLU A 488 6.82 -12.15 -13.24
C GLU A 488 8.32 -12.08 -13.46
N ARG A 489 8.82 -11.07 -14.19
CA ARG A 489 10.26 -10.83 -14.34
C ARG A 489 10.93 -10.56 -13.00
N GLY A 490 10.31 -9.78 -12.11
CA GLY A 490 10.80 -9.55 -10.76
C GLY A 490 10.92 -10.83 -9.94
N ARG A 491 9.90 -11.70 -9.95
CA ARG A 491 9.95 -13.01 -9.30
C ARG A 491 11.04 -13.92 -9.87
N LEU A 492 11.23 -13.92 -11.18
CA LEU A 492 12.31 -14.69 -11.82
C LEU A 492 13.70 -14.17 -11.43
N ALA A 493 13.89 -12.85 -11.39
CA ALA A 493 15.14 -12.23 -10.95
C ALA A 493 15.44 -12.57 -9.49
N LEU A 494 14.43 -12.55 -8.60
CA LEU A 494 14.55 -12.98 -7.21
C LEU A 494 14.90 -14.47 -7.11
N ALA A 495 14.26 -15.32 -7.92
CA ALA A 495 14.58 -16.75 -7.97
C ALA A 495 16.03 -16.98 -8.39
N LYS A 496 16.51 -16.25 -9.38
CA LYS A 496 17.93 -16.31 -9.83
C LYS A 496 18.88 -15.83 -8.74
N LEU A 497 18.56 -14.72 -8.05
CA LEU A 497 19.36 -14.18 -6.95
C LEU A 497 19.46 -15.16 -5.77
N ALA A 498 18.37 -15.85 -5.43
CA ALA A 498 18.32 -16.79 -4.32
C ALA A 498 19.13 -18.08 -4.56
N LEU A 499 19.54 -18.36 -5.80
CA LEU A 499 20.48 -19.44 -6.11
C LEU A 499 21.92 -19.08 -5.85
N GLN A 500 22.22 -17.79 -5.71
CA GLN A 500 23.55 -17.28 -5.42
C GLN A 500 23.80 -17.31 -3.92
N ASP A 501 25.01 -17.71 -3.51
CA ASP A 501 25.45 -17.64 -2.11
C ASP A 501 26.10 -16.28 -1.86
N THR A 502 25.26 -15.30 -1.52
CA THR A 502 25.64 -13.90 -1.35
C THR A 502 25.67 -13.52 0.12
N ASN A 503 26.57 -12.58 0.51
CA ASN A 503 26.63 -12.01 1.86
C ASN A 503 26.46 -10.48 1.88
N LEU A 504 26.38 -9.85 0.70
CA LEU A 504 25.96 -8.46 0.50
C LEU A 504 24.92 -8.42 -0.62
N LEU A 505 23.75 -7.89 -0.33
CA LEU A 505 22.69 -7.61 -1.31
C LEU A 505 22.62 -6.12 -1.60
N LEU A 506 22.70 -5.78 -2.87
CA LEU A 506 22.41 -4.43 -3.39
C LEU A 506 21.11 -4.52 -4.16
N LEU A 507 20.04 -3.86 -3.65
CA LEU A 507 18.70 -3.94 -4.21
C LEU A 507 18.30 -2.57 -4.73
N ASP A 508 18.01 -2.45 -6.03
CA ASP A 508 17.56 -1.20 -6.67
C ASP A 508 16.09 -1.31 -7.03
N GLU A 509 15.21 -0.69 -6.22
CA GLU A 509 13.75 -0.69 -6.32
C GLU A 509 13.14 -2.09 -6.49
N PRO A 510 13.40 -3.03 -5.57
CA PRO A 510 13.00 -4.43 -5.73
C PRO A 510 11.48 -4.66 -5.66
N THR A 511 10.72 -3.71 -5.13
CA THR A 511 9.26 -3.76 -5.01
C THR A 511 8.52 -3.23 -6.24
N ASN A 512 9.21 -2.55 -7.16
CA ASN A 512 8.59 -2.01 -8.35
C ASN A 512 7.94 -3.09 -9.21
N HIS A 513 6.71 -2.84 -9.65
CA HIS A 513 5.88 -3.77 -10.45
C HIS A 513 5.45 -5.07 -9.74
N LEU A 514 5.82 -5.27 -8.46
CA LEU A 514 5.33 -6.39 -7.68
C LEU A 514 3.93 -6.08 -7.13
N ASP A 515 3.03 -7.07 -7.19
CA ASP A 515 1.78 -6.99 -6.46
C ASP A 515 2.02 -7.13 -4.94
N ILE A 516 1.04 -6.73 -4.14
CA ILE A 516 1.15 -6.71 -2.67
C ILE A 516 1.56 -8.10 -2.14
N THR A 517 1.02 -9.18 -2.69
CA THR A 517 1.37 -10.55 -2.28
C THR A 517 2.84 -10.85 -2.55
N SER A 518 3.35 -10.47 -3.72
CA SER A 518 4.77 -10.66 -4.07
C SER A 518 5.70 -9.77 -3.22
N GLN A 519 5.26 -8.57 -2.82
CA GLN A 519 5.99 -7.70 -1.90
C GLN A 519 6.05 -8.30 -0.48
N GLU A 520 4.95 -8.86 0.04
CA GLU A 520 4.91 -9.55 1.33
C GLU A 520 5.90 -10.73 1.36
N VAL A 521 5.98 -11.47 0.25
CA VAL A 521 6.93 -12.57 0.08
C VAL A 521 8.37 -12.07 0.07
N LEU A 522 8.65 -11.03 -0.74
CA LEU A 522 9.98 -10.42 -0.80
C LEU A 522 10.42 -9.95 0.59
N GLN A 523 9.55 -9.26 1.31
CA GLN A 523 9.81 -8.77 2.66
C GLN A 523 10.18 -9.93 3.61
N ALA A 524 9.37 -11.00 3.64
CA ALA A 524 9.63 -12.16 4.49
C ALA A 524 10.97 -12.84 4.16
N VAL A 525 11.36 -12.86 2.88
CA VAL A 525 12.65 -13.41 2.42
C VAL A 525 13.82 -12.53 2.85
N LEU A 526 13.67 -11.22 2.76
CA LEU A 526 14.72 -10.27 3.14
C LEU A 526 14.88 -10.20 4.67
N ASP A 527 13.79 -10.30 5.44
CA ASP A 527 13.82 -10.37 6.90
C ASP A 527 14.57 -11.62 7.41
N ALA A 528 14.37 -12.74 6.74
CA ALA A 528 15.06 -14.00 7.07
C ALA A 528 16.53 -14.03 6.62
N TYR A 529 17.00 -13.05 5.84
CA TYR A 529 18.35 -13.02 5.28
C TYR A 529 19.37 -12.61 6.32
N GLN A 530 20.44 -13.41 6.47
CA GLN A 530 21.49 -13.23 7.48
C GLN A 530 22.69 -12.40 7.01
N GLY A 531 22.64 -11.85 5.79
CA GLY A 531 23.70 -11.00 5.22
C GLY A 531 23.46 -9.51 5.44
N THR A 532 24.24 -8.70 4.77
CA THR A 532 24.13 -7.23 4.77
C THR A 532 23.31 -6.78 3.57
N ILE A 533 22.46 -5.79 3.75
CA ILE A 533 21.57 -5.28 2.70
C ILE A 533 21.83 -3.78 2.51
N LEU A 534 21.99 -3.35 1.26
CA LEU A 534 21.84 -1.96 0.85
C LEU A 534 20.64 -1.87 -0.10
N LEU A 535 19.57 -1.26 0.39
CA LEU A 535 18.28 -1.19 -0.25
C LEU A 535 18.03 0.23 -0.79
N VAL A 536 17.80 0.36 -2.07
CA VAL A 536 17.17 1.56 -2.67
C VAL A 536 15.69 1.23 -2.85
N SER A 537 14.81 1.96 -2.19
CA SER A 537 13.37 1.74 -2.31
C SER A 537 12.56 2.99 -2.01
N HIS A 538 11.37 3.07 -2.61
CA HIS A 538 10.31 4.01 -2.25
C HIS A 538 9.22 3.35 -1.39
N ASP A 539 9.29 2.03 -1.18
CA ASP A 539 8.38 1.28 -0.31
C ASP A 539 8.74 1.55 1.16
N ARG A 540 8.04 2.50 1.76
CA ARG A 540 8.24 2.91 3.16
C ARG A 540 7.98 1.78 4.15
N TYR A 541 7.08 0.86 3.81
CA TYR A 541 6.76 -0.30 4.66
C TYR A 541 7.95 -1.27 4.71
N LEU A 542 8.55 -1.55 3.55
CA LEU A 542 9.75 -2.38 3.47
C LEU A 542 10.96 -1.72 4.16
N ILE A 543 11.11 -0.41 3.98
CA ILE A 543 12.20 0.35 4.62
C ILE A 543 12.05 0.31 6.13
N ASP A 544 10.85 0.56 6.67
CA ASP A 544 10.61 0.65 8.11
C ASP A 544 10.84 -0.69 8.82
N GLU A 545 10.52 -1.81 8.15
CA GLU A 545 10.69 -3.17 8.69
C GLU A 545 12.15 -3.63 8.68
N LEU A 546 12.90 -3.33 7.62
CA LEU A 546 14.24 -3.90 7.43
C LEU A 546 15.38 -2.95 7.82
N ALA A 547 15.21 -1.64 7.64
CA ALA A 547 16.33 -0.73 7.75
C ALA A 547 16.75 -0.46 9.19
N THR A 548 18.07 -0.62 9.45
CA THR A 548 18.74 -0.21 10.68
C THR A 548 19.36 1.19 10.54
N GLN A 549 19.58 1.63 9.30
CA GLN A 549 20.10 2.94 8.95
C GLN A 549 19.37 3.49 7.73
N ILE A 550 19.11 4.80 7.73
CA ILE A 550 18.54 5.53 6.59
C ILE A 550 19.61 6.45 6.02
N TRP A 551 19.90 6.29 4.73
CA TRP A 551 20.80 7.15 3.98
C TRP A 551 19.95 8.02 3.05
N GLU A 552 19.90 9.31 3.30
CA GLU A 552 19.07 10.22 2.52
C GLU A 552 19.90 11.16 1.69
N ILE A 553 19.59 11.22 0.38
CA ILE A 553 20.17 12.20 -0.53
C ILE A 553 19.29 13.43 -0.54
N ASP A 554 19.84 14.56 -0.09
CA ASP A 554 19.22 15.87 -0.21
C ASP A 554 19.73 16.52 -1.52
N PRO A 555 18.85 16.77 -2.51
CA PRO A 555 19.24 17.39 -3.75
C PRO A 555 19.58 18.89 -3.61
N ASP A 556 18.95 19.60 -2.64
CA ASP A 556 19.14 21.03 -2.44
C ASP A 556 20.54 21.32 -1.88
N GLU A 557 21.00 20.48 -0.93
CA GLU A 557 22.37 20.56 -0.37
C GLU A 557 23.37 19.74 -1.16
N SER A 558 22.92 18.91 -2.13
CA SER A 558 23.74 17.94 -2.87
C SER A 558 24.61 17.09 -1.93
N HIS A 559 24.03 16.65 -0.81
CA HIS A 559 24.67 15.92 0.25
C HIS A 559 23.87 14.70 0.66
N LEU A 560 24.58 13.64 1.09
CA LEU A 560 23.96 12.45 1.68
C LEU A 560 24.06 12.55 3.19
N SER A 561 22.95 12.43 3.88
CA SER A 561 22.85 12.35 5.35
C SER A 561 22.59 10.92 5.81
N VAL A 562 23.09 10.57 7.01
CA VAL A 562 22.93 9.25 7.62
C VAL A 562 22.14 9.37 8.90
N PHE A 563 21.05 8.65 9.01
CA PHE A 563 20.25 8.52 10.22
C PHE A 563 20.30 7.07 10.72
N ASN A 564 20.60 6.87 12.00
CA ASN A 564 20.59 5.55 12.62
C ASN A 564 19.23 5.29 13.25
N GLY A 565 18.45 4.40 12.67
CA GLY A 565 17.10 4.06 13.10
C GLY A 565 16.18 3.74 11.92
N THR A 566 14.89 3.55 12.21
CA THR A 566 13.87 3.26 11.21
C THR A 566 13.35 4.53 10.53
N TYR A 567 12.61 4.36 9.43
CA TYR A 567 11.98 5.47 8.71
C TYR A 567 10.98 6.25 9.58
N SER A 568 10.17 5.53 10.34
CA SER A 568 9.20 6.13 11.27
C SER A 568 9.87 6.99 12.34
N GLN A 569 11.01 6.51 12.91
CA GLN A 569 11.79 7.27 13.89
C GLN A 569 12.39 8.55 13.29
N MET A 570 12.95 8.48 12.09
CA MET A 570 13.47 9.63 11.37
C MET A 570 12.37 10.69 11.14
N LYS A 571 11.19 10.26 10.73
CA LYS A 571 10.03 11.15 10.50
C LYS A 571 9.55 11.84 11.78
N GLU A 572 9.48 11.11 12.89
CA GLU A 572 9.13 11.68 14.19
C GLU A 572 10.14 12.72 14.66
N GLU A 573 11.43 12.43 14.48
CA GLU A 573 12.51 13.36 14.89
C GLU A 573 12.45 14.65 14.09
N ARG A 574 12.26 14.57 12.76
CA ARG A 574 12.05 15.75 11.91
C ARG A 574 10.85 16.58 12.33
N LYS A 575 9.72 15.93 12.57
CA LYS A 575 8.52 16.63 13.03
C LYS A 575 8.75 17.37 14.35
N ARG A 576 9.47 16.76 15.28
CA ARG A 576 9.85 17.39 16.55
C ARG A 576 10.78 18.58 16.34
N GLU A 577 11.68 18.50 15.36
CA GLU A 577 12.63 19.55 15.03
C GLU A 577 11.94 20.73 14.33
N GLU A 578 11.05 20.46 13.37
CA GLU A 578 10.18 21.47 12.76
C GLU A 578 9.31 22.20 13.78
N GLU A 579 8.69 21.47 14.72
CA GLU A 579 7.91 22.06 15.82
C GLU A 579 8.79 22.94 16.73
N ARG A 580 10.02 22.53 17.00
CA ARG A 580 10.98 23.34 17.78
C ARG A 580 11.38 24.62 17.04
N VAL A 581 11.69 24.53 15.74
CA VAL A 581 12.04 25.68 14.91
C VAL A 581 10.85 26.63 14.80
N ALA A 582 9.64 26.13 14.58
CA ALA A 582 8.42 26.94 14.54
C ALA A 582 8.15 27.63 15.89
N MET A 583 8.43 26.99 17.01
CA MET A 583 8.33 27.61 18.34
C MET A 583 9.40 28.70 18.55
N GLN A 584 10.60 28.54 18.02
CA GLN A 584 11.69 29.52 18.13
C GLN A 584 11.52 30.71 17.19
N GLN A 585 10.90 30.52 16.03
CA GLN A 585 10.63 31.57 15.04
C GLN A 585 9.36 32.38 15.31
N SER A 586 8.59 32.04 16.34
CA SER A 586 7.48 32.89 16.79
C SER A 586 8.05 34.20 17.32
N PRO A 587 7.88 35.36 16.65
CA PRO A 587 8.52 36.61 17.07
C PRO A 587 8.00 36.99 18.44
N ILE A 588 8.93 37.16 19.38
CA ILE A 588 8.67 37.87 20.65
C ILE A 588 8.35 39.31 20.27
N LEU A 589 7.10 39.60 19.97
CA LEU A 589 6.61 40.97 19.83
C LEU A 589 6.66 41.62 21.18
N GLN A 590 7.77 42.30 21.50
CA GLN A 590 7.80 43.35 22.49
C GLN A 590 6.92 44.48 21.95
N SER A 591 5.70 44.57 22.46
CA SER A 591 4.79 45.69 22.18
C SER A 591 4.60 46.49 23.48
N PRO A 592 4.61 47.83 23.37
CA PRO A 592 4.28 48.70 24.54
C PRO A 592 2.78 48.62 24.84
N ALA A 593 2.46 48.73 26.11
CA ALA A 593 1.16 48.57 26.74
C ALA A 593 0.00 49.31 26.07
N SER A 594 -1.01 48.58 25.61
CA SER A 594 -2.41 49.02 25.54
C SER A 594 -3.34 47.80 25.74
N PRO A 595 -4.49 47.93 26.40
CA PRO A 595 -5.30 46.78 26.80
C PRO A 595 -6.12 46.26 25.61
N ASN A 596 -5.83 45.04 25.16
CA ASN A 596 -6.47 44.43 24.03
C ASN A 596 -7.17 43.11 24.40
N PRO A 597 -8.41 42.84 23.96
CA PRO A 597 -9.26 41.74 24.42
C PRO A 597 -8.79 40.32 24.02
N ARG A 598 -7.67 40.20 23.30
CA ARG A 598 -7.07 38.91 22.90
C ARG A 598 -6.38 38.13 24.02
N ARG A 599 -6.16 38.77 25.23
CA ARG A 599 -5.54 38.13 26.39
C ARG A 599 -6.45 37.07 27.03
N SER A 600 -7.77 37.23 26.90
CA SER A 600 -8.74 36.26 27.43
C SER A 600 -8.86 34.98 26.62
N GLN A 601 -8.59 35.01 25.31
CA GLN A 601 -8.64 33.81 24.46
C GLN A 601 -7.42 32.90 24.67
N ASN A 602 -6.21 33.46 24.80
CA ASN A 602 -5.00 32.67 25.04
C ASN A 602 -4.94 32.04 26.44
N VAL A 603 -5.58 32.64 27.42
CA VAL A 603 -5.72 32.05 28.78
C VAL A 603 -6.70 30.87 28.73
N LYS A 604 -7.82 31.00 28.00
CA LYS A 604 -8.78 29.90 27.80
C LYS A 604 -8.18 28.73 27.04
N LEU A 605 -7.42 28.97 25.95
CA LEU A 605 -6.72 27.91 25.20
C LEU A 605 -5.67 27.19 26.04
N LYS A 606 -4.99 27.89 26.96
CA LYS A 606 -3.99 27.30 27.86
C LYS A 606 -4.64 26.50 29.00
N GLU A 607 -5.80 26.92 29.44
CA GLU A 607 -6.64 26.18 30.39
C GLU A 607 -7.27 24.94 29.76
N GLU A 608 -7.76 25.04 28.53
CA GLU A 608 -8.28 23.90 27.77
C GLU A 608 -7.20 22.84 27.49
N ARG A 609 -5.99 23.25 27.09
CA ARG A 609 -4.85 22.32 26.91
C ARG A 609 -4.42 21.67 28.23
N ARG A 610 -4.48 22.39 29.38
CA ARG A 610 -4.23 21.80 30.68
C ARG A 610 -5.32 20.79 31.07
N LYS A 611 -6.59 21.10 30.82
CA LYS A 611 -7.70 20.17 31.06
C LYS A 611 -7.55 18.90 30.20
N ILE A 612 -7.21 19.01 28.92
CA ILE A 612 -6.99 17.86 28.03
C ILE A 612 -5.82 17.01 28.51
N ALA A 613 -4.70 17.62 28.93
CA ALA A 613 -3.55 16.88 29.45
C ALA A 613 -3.88 16.14 30.74
N GLN A 614 -4.65 16.77 31.66
CA GLN A 614 -5.10 16.14 32.90
C GLN A 614 -6.10 15.00 32.67
N LEU A 615 -7.01 15.16 31.70
CA LEU A 615 -7.94 14.09 31.29
C LEU A 615 -7.16 12.88 30.74
N GLN A 616 -6.14 13.11 29.92
CA GLN A 616 -5.33 12.06 29.34
C GLN A 616 -4.47 11.32 30.39
N GLU A 617 -3.99 12.03 31.41
CA GLU A 617 -3.27 11.43 32.56
C GLU A 617 -4.21 10.58 33.41
N LEU A 618 -5.44 11.02 33.62
CA LEU A 618 -6.48 10.27 34.34
C LEU A 618 -6.89 9.00 33.53
N GLU A 619 -7.12 9.10 32.25
CA GLU A 619 -7.43 7.96 31.39
C GLU A 619 -6.32 6.90 31.37
N ASN A 620 -5.06 7.31 31.29
CA ASN A 620 -3.92 6.41 31.41
C ASN A 620 -3.86 5.71 32.77
N SER A 621 -4.16 6.44 33.85
CA SER A 621 -4.17 5.87 35.22
C SER A 621 -5.33 4.89 35.43
N ILE A 622 -6.49 5.13 34.83
CA ILE A 622 -7.64 4.23 34.86
C ILE A 622 -7.30 2.93 34.10
N ALA A 623 -6.73 3.04 32.88
CA ALA A 623 -6.31 1.87 32.09
C ALA A 623 -5.26 1.01 32.82
N GLU A 624 -4.35 1.64 33.58
CA GLU A 624 -3.37 0.91 34.38
C GLU A 624 -4.01 0.16 35.56
N LEU A 625 -5.01 0.76 36.23
CA LEU A 625 -5.78 0.12 37.29
C LEU A 625 -6.64 -1.05 36.74
N GLU A 626 -7.28 -0.88 35.59
CA GLU A 626 -8.03 -1.97 34.91
C GLU A 626 -7.13 -3.14 34.57
N SER A 627 -5.94 -2.89 34.04
CA SER A 627 -4.96 -3.95 33.74
C SER A 627 -4.52 -4.71 35.01
N LYS A 628 -4.30 -4.01 36.10
CA LYS A 628 -3.96 -4.62 37.40
C LYS A 628 -5.13 -5.45 37.95
N MET A 629 -6.34 -4.95 37.86
CA MET A 629 -7.55 -5.68 38.30
C MET A 629 -7.79 -6.93 37.45
N ALA A 630 -7.60 -6.86 36.12
CA ALA A 630 -7.70 -8.00 35.22
C ALA A 630 -6.67 -9.10 35.58
N SER A 631 -5.43 -8.69 35.93
CA SER A 631 -4.38 -9.64 36.35
C SER A 631 -4.72 -10.34 37.65
N LEU A 632 -5.29 -9.62 38.63
CA LEU A 632 -5.74 -10.20 39.92
C LEU A 632 -6.96 -11.11 39.75
N SER A 633 -7.90 -10.77 38.87
CA SER A 633 -9.04 -11.61 38.51
C SER A 633 -8.60 -12.92 37.89
N SER A 634 -7.65 -12.87 36.96
CA SER A 634 -7.05 -14.06 36.34
C SER A 634 -6.32 -14.97 37.37
N GLN A 635 -5.71 -14.38 38.42
CA GLN A 635 -5.11 -15.15 39.50
C GLN A 635 -6.16 -15.82 40.40
N LEU A 636 -7.33 -15.19 40.60
CA LEU A 636 -8.45 -15.78 41.37
C LEU A 636 -9.13 -16.95 40.63
N GLU A 637 -9.13 -16.94 39.33
CA GLU A 637 -9.69 -18.04 38.50
C GLU A 637 -8.79 -19.29 38.43
N SER A 638 -7.57 -19.22 38.92
CA SER A 638 -6.63 -20.33 38.90
C SER A 638 -7.02 -21.38 39.94
N PRO A 639 -7.19 -22.69 39.57
CA PRO A 639 -7.69 -23.72 40.45
C PRO A 639 -6.71 -24.17 41.56
N PHE A 640 -5.53 -23.57 41.68
CA PHE A 640 -4.47 -23.94 42.62
C PHE A 640 -4.18 -22.88 43.70
N VAL A 641 -5.03 -21.87 43.89
CA VAL A 641 -4.78 -20.77 44.87
C VAL A 641 -5.20 -21.21 46.26
N LYS A 642 -4.31 -20.99 47.25
CA LYS A 642 -4.60 -21.33 48.66
C LYS A 642 -5.60 -20.34 49.25
N PRO A 643 -6.46 -20.77 50.23
CA PRO A 643 -7.50 -19.92 50.81
C PRO A 643 -7.01 -18.60 51.49
N GLU A 644 -5.77 -18.59 51.97
CA GLU A 644 -5.15 -17.38 52.55
C GLU A 644 -4.72 -16.36 51.47
N GLU A 645 -4.31 -16.85 50.29
CA GLU A 645 -3.95 -16.02 49.15
C GLU A 645 -5.19 -15.44 48.51
N VAL A 646 -6.29 -16.17 48.39
CA VAL A 646 -7.58 -15.68 47.89
C VAL A 646 -8.08 -14.49 48.74
N ARG A 647 -7.93 -14.55 50.06
CA ARG A 647 -8.28 -13.41 50.93
C ARG A 647 -7.42 -12.18 50.67
N LYS A 648 -6.11 -12.35 50.46
CA LYS A 648 -5.21 -11.23 50.21
C LYS A 648 -5.50 -10.62 48.83
N ILE A 649 -5.68 -11.41 47.80
CA ILE A 649 -6.01 -10.95 46.46
C ILE A 649 -7.37 -10.25 46.45
N GLY A 650 -8.36 -10.78 47.19
CA GLY A 650 -9.68 -10.15 47.33
C GLY A 650 -9.63 -8.78 47.99
N THR A 651 -8.83 -8.62 49.08
CA THR A 651 -8.66 -7.29 49.73
C THR A 651 -7.91 -6.30 48.85
N GLU A 652 -6.97 -6.75 48.04
CA GLU A 652 -6.22 -5.92 47.09
C GLU A 652 -7.10 -5.51 45.92
N TYR A 653 -7.94 -6.41 45.41
CA TYR A 653 -8.93 -6.13 44.37
C TYR A 653 -9.95 -5.07 44.83
N GLU A 654 -10.52 -5.21 46.03
CA GLU A 654 -11.43 -4.21 46.62
C GLU A 654 -10.77 -2.83 46.80
N ARG A 655 -9.47 -2.80 47.13
CA ARG A 655 -8.71 -1.55 47.24
C ARG A 655 -8.55 -0.87 45.90
N LEU A 656 -8.12 -1.62 44.85
CA LEU A 656 -7.95 -1.11 43.50
C LEU A 656 -9.28 -0.67 42.89
N GLN A 657 -10.37 -1.38 43.20
CA GLN A 657 -11.70 -0.99 42.75
C GLN A 657 -12.15 0.36 43.32
N LYS A 658 -11.91 0.59 44.61
CA LYS A 658 -12.19 1.90 45.23
C LYS A 658 -11.33 3.03 44.66
N GLU A 659 -10.07 2.74 44.34
CA GLU A 659 -9.16 3.70 43.71
C GLU A 659 -9.57 4.04 42.26
N MET A 660 -10.06 3.06 41.54
CA MET A 660 -10.62 3.21 40.19
C MET A 660 -11.92 4.02 40.22
N ASP A 661 -12.84 3.70 41.14
CA ASP A 661 -14.10 4.46 41.31
C ASP A 661 -13.86 5.93 41.64
N ALA A 662 -12.83 6.21 42.46
CA ALA A 662 -12.44 7.58 42.80
C ALA A 662 -11.87 8.32 41.56
N LYS A 663 -11.06 7.65 40.77
CA LYS A 663 -10.49 8.22 39.53
C LYS A 663 -11.55 8.42 38.43
N LEU A 664 -12.52 7.53 38.34
CA LEU A 664 -13.68 7.67 37.44
C LEU A 664 -14.55 8.86 37.83
N ALA A 665 -14.82 9.06 39.13
CA ALA A 665 -15.53 10.23 39.63
C ALA A 665 -14.80 11.54 39.36
N GLU A 666 -13.46 11.55 39.46
CA GLU A 666 -12.61 12.70 39.12
C GLU A 666 -12.65 12.99 37.61
N TRP A 667 -12.63 11.95 36.77
CA TRP A 667 -12.72 12.04 35.32
C TRP A 667 -14.11 12.57 34.88
N GLU A 668 -15.19 12.04 35.46
CA GLU A 668 -16.56 12.53 35.19
C GLU A 668 -16.74 13.99 35.62
N GLY A 669 -16.16 14.38 36.76
CA GLY A 669 -16.20 15.75 37.23
C GLY A 669 -15.44 16.75 36.34
N MET A 670 -14.47 16.28 35.54
CA MET A 670 -13.73 17.12 34.60
C MET A 670 -14.38 17.22 33.21
N GLN A 671 -15.26 16.28 32.87
CA GLN A 671 -16.04 16.32 31.61
C GLN A 671 -17.31 17.16 31.66
N GLY A 672 -17.89 17.37 32.84
CA GLY A 672 -18.99 18.27 33.06
C GLY A 672 -18.50 19.71 33.30
#